data_cfa1c5a1e42333e4a36fee88a8c24fe6
#
_entry.id   cfa1c5a1e42333e4a36fee88a8c24fe6
#
_cell.length_a   1.000
_cell.length_b   1.000
_cell.length_c   1.000
_cell.angle_alpha   90.00
_cell.angle_beta   90.00
_cell.angle_gamma   90.00
#
_symmetry.space_group_name_H-M   'P 1'
#
loop_
_entity.id
_entity.type
_entity.pdbx_description
1 polymer ?
#
loop_
_entity_poly.entity_id
_entity_poly.type
_entity_poly.pdbx_seq_one_letter_code
_entity_poly.pdbx_strand_id
1 'polypeptide(L)'
;MAALQTREAIWEDTWIPTACDMCYNACTVRVHRVNGVAVKVEGIPEAPPNYGKVCAKGNAALMNLYNPQRITTPLVRTNRAKGIGINPGWKKLSWNDALELLTHKLTAARAKDPRSLVAATFDRYAHFALRAFLTAFGSPNLTTVSAGFFCGNGVHPVAYTLTGSNDVHPDLKLCNYLLMFGTSYGFVAQMNAMGLTQEMAEARQRGMKLVVVDPVCSYAASQATEWIPIRPGTDAALALALMNVLVNESGLYDAPFLKQYTNSTYLVGPDGHYIRDPKDQKPLVWDSRQSRASTFDAIDPTDGALEGTFQLEGMEAKPAFHLFKEHLRSYSPEKAATITTIPPQTIRRVAKEFGQAASIGATIRLEEINLPFRPAAACWYRGISAHKHGMMNGMSVGQLNVITGNIDVPGGMLNATAAGPFWGPREGADGLLVSGNPFTYRHMRTPVPPRKVRRPETLELVELFPVSVYARAMLPLGILGAERFGLPYRPEVLIHCRTNMMATAGNPEIMGEALKQIPFVASFADHHDETTEFADLLLPDTHALERLMPITHNPYYHYNNATLPGEPWSFNFQQPVVKPRGQARNWIEVILELAERLGLLSDLYTAFNEIAHLEDPYRLDPTRKYSWEEICDRWARSYCGARNGLGHFLKHGFHTGEKRSVEQSYPRVFHRGRIPLYLEHFIGAGEEVKKFTESERIPWDTSDYVPLMHWRPCPAHEESPPEFDLFVVNQKLPFLTFSFTSENPWLMELAEHNGKVFSVGINTETARRKGINEGDLIDLETPGGRKARAIARLTQGLHPECLAVPGILGRWVTANDRMRGKGVHFNSLIEYTFDRLDTLSAALDACVKVKISVVHRTEEEGGSHA
;
A
#
# COMPACT_ATOMS: atom_id res chain seq x y z
N MET A 1 -25.56 -50.49 -21.57
CA MET A 1 -25.62 -49.58 -22.73
C MET A 1 -25.05 -48.26 -22.28
N ALA A 2 -23.79 -47.99 -22.64
CA ALA A 2 -23.15 -46.70 -22.35
C ALA A 2 -23.73 -45.67 -23.32
N ALA A 3 -24.35 -44.63 -22.77
CA ALA A 3 -24.79 -43.49 -23.52
C ALA A 3 -23.54 -42.83 -24.16
N LEU A 4 -23.41 -42.95 -25.47
CA LEU A 4 -22.49 -42.12 -26.27
C LEU A 4 -22.84 -40.65 -26.00
N GLN A 5 -22.08 -39.99 -25.14
CA GLN A 5 -22.06 -38.55 -25.13
C GLN A 5 -21.70 -38.08 -26.54
N THR A 6 -22.66 -37.54 -27.26
CA THR A 6 -22.41 -36.81 -28.50
C THR A 6 -21.41 -35.71 -28.17
N ARG A 7 -20.18 -35.80 -28.67
CA ARG A 7 -19.22 -34.69 -28.65
C ARG A 7 -19.91 -33.53 -29.36
N GLU A 8 -20.24 -32.48 -28.61
CA GLU A 8 -20.68 -31.23 -29.23
C GLU A 8 -19.62 -30.80 -30.25
N ALA A 9 -20.07 -30.47 -31.43
CA ALA A 9 -19.17 -30.01 -32.49
C ALA A 9 -18.47 -28.73 -32.03
N ILE A 10 -17.15 -28.69 -32.05
CA ILE A 10 -16.38 -27.46 -31.79
C ILE A 10 -16.61 -26.54 -32.97
N TRP A 11 -17.34 -25.42 -32.73
CA TRP A 11 -17.60 -24.36 -33.72
C TRP A 11 -16.73 -23.12 -33.47
N GLU A 12 -16.18 -22.97 -32.24
CA GLU A 12 -15.24 -21.91 -31.85
C GLU A 12 -14.11 -22.50 -31.00
N ASP A 13 -12.88 -22.17 -31.38
CA ASP A 13 -11.66 -22.44 -30.59
C ASP A 13 -10.72 -21.24 -30.76
N THR A 14 -10.60 -20.40 -29.73
CA THR A 14 -9.86 -19.14 -29.84
C THR A 14 -9.17 -18.75 -28.54
N TRP A 15 -8.07 -18.00 -28.69
CA TRP A 15 -7.35 -17.39 -27.59
C TRP A 15 -7.57 -15.88 -27.57
N ILE A 16 -8.08 -15.36 -26.46
CA ILE A 16 -8.41 -13.94 -26.31
C ILE A 16 -7.42 -13.33 -25.32
N PRO A 17 -6.61 -12.33 -25.76
CA PRO A 17 -5.70 -11.62 -24.89
C PRO A 17 -6.48 -10.71 -23.94
N THR A 18 -6.09 -10.66 -22.67
CA THR A 18 -6.72 -9.83 -21.63
C THR A 18 -5.74 -9.62 -20.48
N ALA A 19 -6.20 -9.05 -19.39
CA ALA A 19 -5.38 -8.91 -18.18
C ALA A 19 -6.04 -9.54 -16.98
N CYS A 20 -5.20 -10.18 -16.16
CA CYS A 20 -5.58 -10.81 -14.90
C CYS A 20 -5.86 -9.75 -13.82
N ASP A 21 -6.93 -9.92 -13.04
CA ASP A 21 -7.33 -9.03 -11.94
C ASP A 21 -7.31 -9.73 -10.57
N MET A 22 -6.66 -10.87 -10.45
CA MET A 22 -6.60 -11.65 -9.21
C MET A 22 -5.64 -11.07 -8.15
N CYS A 23 -4.90 -10.02 -8.47
CA CYS A 23 -4.03 -9.25 -7.56
C CYS A 23 -3.54 -7.97 -8.21
N TYR A 24 -2.67 -7.22 -7.51
CA TYR A 24 -2.08 -5.97 -7.99
C TYR A 24 -1.22 -6.05 -9.26
N ASN A 25 -0.83 -7.24 -9.71
CA ASN A 25 0.13 -7.39 -10.79
C ASN A 25 -0.43 -7.08 -12.17
N ALA A 26 -1.75 -7.23 -12.38
CA ALA A 26 -2.38 -7.08 -13.69
C ALA A 26 -1.63 -7.79 -14.82
N CYS A 27 -1.22 -9.03 -14.58
CA CYS A 27 -0.48 -9.85 -15.55
C CYS A 27 -1.22 -9.91 -16.87
N THR A 28 -0.51 -9.69 -17.97
CA THR A 28 -1.08 -9.87 -19.31
C THR A 28 -1.21 -11.35 -19.62
N VAL A 29 -2.43 -11.77 -19.89
CA VAL A 29 -2.79 -13.17 -20.11
C VAL A 29 -3.58 -13.34 -21.40
N ARG A 30 -3.64 -14.57 -21.89
CA ARG A 30 -4.62 -14.99 -22.90
C ARG A 30 -5.51 -16.08 -22.33
N VAL A 31 -6.76 -16.03 -22.64
CA VAL A 31 -7.75 -17.01 -22.17
C VAL A 31 -8.24 -17.83 -23.36
N HIS A 32 -8.15 -19.14 -23.25
CA HIS A 32 -8.68 -20.08 -24.22
C HIS A 32 -10.19 -20.17 -24.06
N ARG A 33 -10.93 -19.87 -25.11
CA ARG A 33 -12.39 -19.99 -25.17
C ARG A 33 -12.78 -21.01 -26.22
N VAL A 34 -13.57 -21.99 -25.78
CA VAL A 34 -14.10 -23.06 -26.63
C VAL A 34 -15.63 -22.99 -26.56
N ASN A 35 -16.29 -22.83 -27.69
CA ASN A 35 -17.75 -22.75 -27.79
C ASN A 35 -18.37 -21.74 -26.80
N GLY A 36 -17.74 -20.57 -26.66
CA GLY A 36 -18.18 -19.51 -25.75
C GLY A 36 -17.80 -19.72 -24.28
N VAL A 37 -17.12 -20.80 -23.92
CA VAL A 37 -16.70 -21.13 -22.54
C VAL A 37 -15.19 -20.88 -22.35
N ALA A 38 -14.83 -20.08 -21.36
CA ALA A 38 -13.42 -19.89 -20.97
C ALA A 38 -12.92 -21.14 -20.23
N VAL A 39 -11.88 -21.81 -20.76
CA VAL A 39 -11.43 -23.12 -20.26
C VAL A 39 -10.00 -23.11 -19.73
N LYS A 40 -9.16 -22.14 -20.11
CA LYS A 40 -7.75 -22.07 -19.69
C LYS A 40 -7.24 -20.63 -19.67
N VAL A 41 -6.31 -20.34 -18.78
CA VAL A 41 -5.57 -19.07 -18.70
C VAL A 41 -4.09 -19.33 -18.88
N GLU A 42 -3.44 -18.60 -19.75
CA GLU A 42 -1.98 -18.60 -19.94
C GLU A 42 -1.42 -17.18 -19.98
N GLY A 43 -0.16 -17.00 -19.60
CA GLY A 43 0.55 -15.74 -19.81
C GLY A 43 0.94 -15.56 -21.27
N ILE A 44 1.07 -14.30 -21.70
CA ILE A 44 1.62 -13.96 -23.03
C ILE A 44 3.13 -13.80 -22.88
N PRO A 45 3.97 -14.62 -23.57
CA PRO A 45 5.42 -14.65 -23.35
C PRO A 45 6.12 -13.29 -23.52
N GLU A 46 5.66 -12.48 -24.47
CA GLU A 46 6.27 -11.20 -24.83
C GLU A 46 5.76 -10.03 -23.95
N ALA A 47 4.75 -10.28 -23.12
CA ALA A 47 4.06 -9.22 -22.40
C ALA A 47 4.61 -8.99 -20.98
N PRO A 48 5.06 -7.76 -20.68
CA PRO A 48 5.31 -7.37 -19.29
C PRO A 48 4.00 -7.38 -18.45
N PRO A 49 4.07 -7.47 -17.15
CA PRO A 49 5.26 -7.66 -16.30
C PRO A 49 5.58 -9.14 -16.06
N ASN A 50 4.79 -10.05 -16.59
CA ASN A 50 4.83 -11.47 -16.21
C ASN A 50 5.53 -12.36 -17.23
N TYR A 51 5.80 -11.91 -18.47
CA TYR A 51 6.54 -12.64 -19.49
C TYR A 51 6.16 -14.13 -19.57
N GLY A 52 4.89 -14.40 -19.83
CA GLY A 52 4.33 -15.75 -19.96
C GLY A 52 4.00 -16.47 -18.66
N LYS A 53 4.31 -15.92 -17.49
CA LYS A 53 4.10 -16.60 -16.19
C LYS A 53 2.73 -16.27 -15.60
N VAL A 54 2.07 -17.30 -15.02
CA VAL A 54 0.78 -17.18 -14.33
C VAL A 54 0.85 -17.96 -13.01
N CYS A 55 0.47 -17.31 -11.91
CA CYS A 55 0.43 -17.93 -10.59
C CYS A 55 -0.89 -18.69 -10.34
N ALA A 56 -0.98 -19.42 -9.22
CA ALA A 56 -2.19 -20.16 -8.83
C ALA A 56 -3.46 -19.29 -8.82
N LYS A 57 -3.35 -18.01 -8.36
CA LYS A 57 -4.50 -17.08 -8.36
C LYS A 57 -5.00 -16.76 -9.78
N GLY A 58 -4.07 -16.50 -10.71
CA GLY A 58 -4.43 -16.20 -12.10
C GLY A 58 -5.10 -17.39 -12.80
N ASN A 59 -4.62 -18.61 -12.56
CA ASN A 59 -5.25 -19.82 -13.05
C ASN A 59 -6.64 -20.04 -12.43
N ALA A 60 -6.81 -19.71 -11.14
CA ALA A 60 -8.08 -19.83 -10.42
C ALA A 60 -9.13 -18.75 -10.82
N ALA A 61 -8.80 -17.76 -11.65
CA ALA A 61 -9.74 -16.73 -12.08
C ALA A 61 -11.00 -17.31 -12.76
N LEU A 62 -10.86 -18.46 -13.46
CA LEU A 62 -12.00 -19.16 -14.08
C LEU A 62 -13.04 -19.61 -13.04
N MET A 63 -12.61 -19.95 -11.84
CA MET A 63 -13.55 -20.39 -10.79
C MET A 63 -14.32 -19.23 -10.16
N ASN A 64 -13.76 -18.01 -10.14
CA ASN A 64 -14.55 -16.83 -9.80
C ASN A 64 -15.57 -16.53 -10.90
N LEU A 65 -15.18 -16.64 -12.17
CA LEU A 65 -16.05 -16.42 -13.32
C LEU A 65 -17.27 -17.34 -13.27
N TYR A 66 -17.05 -18.63 -13.02
CA TYR A 66 -18.11 -19.66 -13.04
C TYR A 66 -18.67 -19.99 -11.65
N ASN A 67 -18.29 -19.24 -10.61
CA ASN A 67 -18.80 -19.45 -9.26
C ASN A 67 -20.34 -19.36 -9.23
N PRO A 68 -21.06 -20.37 -8.76
CA PRO A 68 -22.53 -20.37 -8.72
C PRO A 68 -23.11 -19.32 -7.76
N GLN A 69 -22.32 -18.83 -6.80
CA GLN A 69 -22.73 -17.83 -5.82
C GLN A 69 -22.62 -16.39 -6.33
N ARG A 70 -22.31 -16.17 -7.62
CA ARG A 70 -22.26 -14.82 -8.22
C ARG A 70 -23.61 -14.13 -8.17
N ILE A 71 -23.59 -12.83 -7.91
CA ILE A 71 -24.76 -11.96 -7.97
C ILE A 71 -25.10 -11.71 -9.45
N THR A 72 -26.31 -12.03 -9.86
CA THR A 72 -26.72 -12.01 -11.28
C THR A 72 -27.89 -11.07 -11.58
N THR A 73 -28.47 -10.44 -10.59
CA THR A 73 -29.61 -9.51 -10.72
C THR A 73 -29.53 -8.45 -9.63
N PRO A 74 -30.06 -7.23 -9.85
CA PRO A 74 -30.15 -6.21 -8.81
C PRO A 74 -31.01 -6.70 -7.64
N LEU A 75 -30.57 -6.37 -6.42
CA LEU A 75 -31.20 -6.78 -5.17
C LEU A 75 -31.42 -5.55 -4.26
N VAL A 76 -32.58 -5.46 -3.62
CA VAL A 76 -32.87 -4.46 -2.60
C VAL A 76 -33.05 -5.13 -1.24
N ARG A 77 -32.51 -4.49 -0.20
CA ARG A 77 -32.67 -4.93 1.18
C ARG A 77 -34.11 -4.76 1.65
N THR A 78 -34.68 -5.77 2.30
CA THR A 78 -36.00 -5.69 2.95
C THR A 78 -35.88 -5.62 4.49
N ASN A 79 -34.84 -6.17 5.07
CA ASN A 79 -34.57 -6.05 6.49
C ASN A 79 -33.87 -4.72 6.81
N ARG A 80 -34.55 -3.83 7.56
CA ARG A 80 -33.98 -2.52 7.92
C ARG A 80 -32.81 -2.59 8.90
N ALA A 81 -32.70 -3.68 9.66
CA ALA A 81 -31.58 -3.86 10.57
C ALA A 81 -30.29 -4.13 9.78
N LYS A 82 -29.20 -3.44 10.16
CA LYS A 82 -27.85 -3.65 9.61
C LYS A 82 -26.94 -4.10 10.74
N GLY A 83 -26.05 -5.04 10.47
CA GLY A 83 -25.08 -5.52 11.45
C GLY A 83 -24.34 -6.76 10.96
N ILE A 84 -23.27 -7.11 11.67
CA ILE A 84 -22.50 -8.33 11.42
C ILE A 84 -23.42 -9.54 11.63
N GLY A 85 -23.53 -10.41 10.61
CA GLY A 85 -24.36 -11.61 10.66
C GLY A 85 -25.88 -11.36 10.54
N ILE A 86 -26.30 -10.13 10.26
CA ILE A 86 -27.71 -9.81 10.03
C ILE A 86 -28.06 -10.07 8.56
N ASN A 87 -28.98 -11.01 8.34
CA ASN A 87 -29.44 -11.32 6.98
C ASN A 87 -30.19 -10.12 6.37
N PRO A 88 -29.74 -9.60 5.22
CA PRO A 88 -30.37 -8.44 4.55
C PRO A 88 -31.80 -8.69 4.05
N GLY A 89 -32.23 -9.96 3.85
CA GLY A 89 -33.53 -10.29 3.28
C GLY A 89 -33.68 -9.79 1.83
N TRP A 90 -32.75 -10.18 0.97
CA TRP A 90 -32.67 -9.68 -0.40
C TRP A 90 -33.92 -9.96 -1.22
N LYS A 91 -34.46 -8.92 -1.91
CA LYS A 91 -35.51 -9.02 -2.89
C LYS A 91 -34.98 -8.57 -4.25
N LYS A 92 -35.32 -9.31 -5.32
CA LYS A 92 -34.94 -8.96 -6.69
C LYS A 92 -35.64 -7.67 -7.13
N LEU A 93 -34.94 -6.88 -7.94
CA LEU A 93 -35.38 -5.62 -8.50
C LEU A 93 -35.00 -5.56 -9.98
N SER A 94 -35.77 -4.79 -10.79
CA SER A 94 -35.34 -4.51 -12.15
C SER A 94 -34.18 -3.48 -12.16
N TRP A 95 -33.38 -3.46 -13.21
CA TRP A 95 -32.33 -2.42 -13.35
C TRP A 95 -32.93 -1.01 -13.40
N ASN A 96 -34.09 -0.83 -14.06
CA ASN A 96 -34.74 0.48 -14.11
C ASN A 96 -35.12 0.98 -12.71
N ASP A 97 -35.84 0.15 -11.95
CA ASP A 97 -36.22 0.52 -10.56
C ASP A 97 -35.02 0.75 -9.66
N ALA A 98 -33.93 -0.04 -9.83
CA ALA A 98 -32.70 0.12 -9.09
C ALA A 98 -32.01 1.46 -9.39
N LEU A 99 -31.95 1.84 -10.66
CA LEU A 99 -31.36 3.10 -11.09
C LEU A 99 -32.21 4.31 -10.70
N GLU A 100 -33.54 4.19 -10.80
CA GLU A 100 -34.47 5.22 -10.32
C GLU A 100 -34.29 5.46 -8.81
N LEU A 101 -34.26 4.38 -8.03
CA LEU A 101 -34.02 4.45 -6.58
C LEU A 101 -32.70 5.15 -6.26
N LEU A 102 -31.59 4.73 -6.91
CA LEU A 102 -30.25 5.29 -6.68
C LEU A 102 -30.19 6.75 -7.12
N THR A 103 -30.73 7.08 -8.30
CA THR A 103 -30.81 8.47 -8.82
C THR A 103 -31.56 9.37 -7.84
N HIS A 104 -32.73 8.92 -7.35
CA HIS A 104 -33.50 9.67 -6.35
C HIS A 104 -32.71 9.95 -5.09
N LYS A 105 -32.00 8.94 -4.54
CA LYS A 105 -31.15 9.10 -3.35
C LYS A 105 -29.99 10.07 -3.58
N LEU A 106 -29.33 9.98 -4.74
CA LEU A 106 -28.24 10.88 -5.11
C LEU A 106 -28.74 12.33 -5.33
N THR A 107 -29.88 12.53 -5.96
CA THR A 107 -30.48 13.86 -6.16
C THR A 107 -30.79 14.50 -4.80
N ALA A 108 -31.41 13.76 -3.88
CA ALA A 108 -31.71 14.26 -2.54
C ALA A 108 -30.44 14.60 -1.74
N ALA A 109 -29.42 13.73 -1.79
CA ALA A 109 -28.15 13.98 -1.13
C ALA A 109 -27.44 15.22 -1.69
N ARG A 110 -27.41 15.38 -3.02
CA ARG A 110 -26.79 16.55 -3.67
C ARG A 110 -27.51 17.85 -3.34
N ALA A 111 -28.83 17.82 -3.29
CA ALA A 111 -29.62 19.00 -2.93
C ALA A 111 -29.38 19.45 -1.46
N LYS A 112 -29.12 18.51 -0.56
CA LYS A 112 -28.80 18.80 0.85
C LYS A 112 -27.37 19.31 1.02
N ASP A 113 -26.40 18.54 0.60
CA ASP A 113 -24.98 18.88 0.56
C ASP A 113 -24.23 17.87 -0.34
N PRO A 114 -23.64 18.29 -1.45
CA PRO A 114 -22.97 17.36 -2.36
C PRO A 114 -21.81 16.60 -1.71
N ARG A 115 -21.20 17.14 -0.62
CA ARG A 115 -20.14 16.45 0.14
C ARG A 115 -20.64 15.23 0.91
N SER A 116 -21.97 15.08 1.07
CA SER A 116 -22.60 13.94 1.75
C SER A 116 -22.55 12.63 0.94
N LEU A 117 -22.14 12.68 -0.33
CA LEU A 117 -21.84 11.49 -1.12
C LEU A 117 -20.42 10.99 -0.79
N VAL A 118 -20.31 9.72 -0.44
CA VAL A 118 -19.06 9.00 -0.29
C VAL A 118 -18.95 7.95 -1.37
N ALA A 119 -17.78 7.77 -1.95
CA ALA A 119 -17.51 6.63 -2.82
C ALA A 119 -16.29 5.84 -2.32
N ALA A 120 -16.42 4.52 -2.35
CA ALA A 120 -15.36 3.60 -1.95
C ALA A 120 -15.05 2.62 -3.08
N THR A 121 -13.80 2.51 -3.49
CA THR A 121 -13.36 1.50 -4.45
C THR A 121 -11.92 1.09 -4.18
N PHE A 122 -11.65 -0.19 -4.47
CA PHE A 122 -10.29 -0.67 -4.62
C PHE A 122 -9.99 -1.10 -6.06
N ASP A 123 -10.91 -0.84 -6.96
CA ASP A 123 -10.67 -1.06 -8.39
C ASP A 123 -9.75 0.05 -8.92
N ARG A 124 -8.47 -0.24 -8.87
CA ARG A 124 -7.36 0.68 -9.16
C ARG A 124 -7.47 1.36 -10.51
N TYR A 125 -8.04 0.66 -11.45
CA TYR A 125 -8.03 1.06 -12.85
C TYR A 125 -9.24 1.90 -13.21
N ALA A 126 -10.32 1.69 -12.50
CA ALA A 126 -11.60 2.34 -12.77
C ALA A 126 -11.87 3.55 -11.85
N HIS A 127 -11.01 3.79 -10.85
CA HIS A 127 -11.26 4.89 -9.92
C HIS A 127 -11.25 6.29 -10.58
N PHE A 128 -10.70 6.43 -11.80
CA PHE A 128 -10.79 7.68 -12.56
C PHE A 128 -12.23 8.06 -12.89
N ALA A 129 -13.03 7.11 -13.40
CA ALA A 129 -14.43 7.36 -13.73
C ALA A 129 -15.22 7.74 -12.47
N LEU A 130 -14.96 7.04 -11.35
CA LEU A 130 -15.61 7.35 -10.08
C LEU A 130 -15.17 8.71 -9.51
N ARG A 131 -13.90 9.07 -9.66
CA ARG A 131 -13.39 10.38 -9.28
C ARG A 131 -13.99 11.49 -10.14
N ALA A 132 -14.06 11.29 -11.46
CA ALA A 132 -14.69 12.24 -12.36
C ALA A 132 -16.17 12.46 -12.00
N PHE A 133 -16.87 11.37 -11.69
CA PHE A 133 -18.26 11.42 -11.21
C PHE A 133 -18.39 12.21 -9.89
N LEU A 134 -17.54 11.94 -8.90
CA LEU A 134 -17.55 12.68 -7.64
C LEU A 134 -17.21 14.16 -7.82
N THR A 135 -16.26 14.46 -8.70
CA THR A 135 -15.91 15.86 -9.03
C THR A 135 -17.10 16.59 -9.65
N ALA A 136 -17.78 15.97 -10.62
CA ALA A 136 -19.00 16.50 -11.24
C ALA A 136 -20.16 16.61 -10.24
N PHE A 137 -20.26 15.67 -9.30
CA PHE A 137 -21.27 15.70 -8.24
C PHE A 137 -21.01 16.81 -7.21
N GLY A 138 -19.74 17.14 -6.95
CA GLY A 138 -19.29 18.13 -5.98
C GLY A 138 -18.81 17.51 -4.66
N SER A 139 -18.49 16.21 -4.62
CA SER A 139 -17.99 15.53 -3.42
C SER A 139 -16.47 15.33 -3.44
N PRO A 140 -15.77 15.61 -2.32
CA PRO A 140 -14.35 15.30 -2.16
C PRO A 140 -14.09 13.88 -1.65
N ASN A 141 -15.13 13.11 -1.28
CA ASN A 141 -15.05 11.89 -0.49
C ASN A 141 -14.88 10.63 -1.34
N LEU A 142 -13.73 10.47 -1.99
CA LEU A 142 -13.31 9.21 -2.58
C LEU A 142 -12.32 8.51 -1.67
N THR A 143 -12.67 7.31 -1.22
CA THR A 143 -11.75 6.44 -0.49
C THR A 143 -11.37 5.21 -1.30
N THR A 144 -10.11 4.81 -1.22
CA THR A 144 -9.65 3.51 -1.72
C THR A 144 -9.34 2.62 -0.53
N VAL A 145 -10.38 2.23 0.15
CA VAL A 145 -10.35 1.50 1.42
C VAL A 145 -9.45 0.28 1.35
N SER A 146 -8.85 -0.07 2.47
CA SER A 146 -7.89 -1.14 2.73
C SER A 146 -6.42 -0.80 2.46
N ALA A 147 -6.06 -0.22 1.33
CA ALA A 147 -4.65 0.11 1.05
C ALA A 147 -4.10 1.21 1.97
N GLY A 148 -4.93 2.09 2.49
CA GLY A 148 -4.51 3.19 3.34
C GLY A 148 -4.62 2.95 4.85
N PHE A 149 -5.13 1.80 5.27
CA PHE A 149 -5.21 1.50 6.70
C PHE A 149 -3.89 1.00 7.26
N PHE A 150 -3.15 0.23 6.49
CA PHE A 150 -1.93 -0.42 6.95
C PHE A 150 -0.72 -0.20 6.04
N CYS A 151 -0.85 -0.17 4.73
CA CYS A 151 0.31 -0.24 3.85
C CYS A 151 0.76 1.09 3.28
N GLY A 152 -0.14 1.86 2.69
CA GLY A 152 0.26 3.03 1.91
C GLY A 152 0.69 4.22 2.76
N ASN A 153 0.17 4.32 3.96
CA ASN A 153 0.36 5.51 4.78
C ASN A 153 1.81 5.69 5.24
N GLY A 154 2.44 4.64 5.77
CA GLY A 154 3.83 4.70 6.24
C GLY A 154 4.88 4.36 5.17
N VAL A 155 4.49 4.02 3.93
CA VAL A 155 5.42 3.69 2.83
C VAL A 155 5.54 4.84 1.84
N HIS A 156 4.42 5.33 1.34
CA HIS A 156 4.44 6.32 0.25
C HIS A 156 5.01 7.68 0.63
N PRO A 157 4.74 8.28 1.81
CA PRO A 157 5.37 9.52 2.21
C PRO A 157 6.90 9.39 2.31
N VAL A 158 7.38 8.24 2.81
CA VAL A 158 8.81 7.94 2.88
C VAL A 158 9.42 7.83 1.48
N ALA A 159 8.78 7.11 0.58
CA ALA A 159 9.24 6.97 -0.80
C ALA A 159 9.33 8.34 -1.52
N TYR A 160 8.30 9.18 -1.36
CA TYR A 160 8.33 10.55 -1.91
C TYR A 160 9.48 11.38 -1.33
N THR A 161 9.76 11.24 -0.05
CA THR A 161 10.85 11.96 0.61
C THR A 161 12.24 11.53 0.10
N LEU A 162 12.41 10.24 -0.19
CA LEU A 162 13.69 9.67 -0.61
C LEU A 162 13.97 9.79 -2.11
N THR A 163 12.95 9.66 -2.95
CA THR A 163 13.11 9.51 -4.40
C THR A 163 12.19 10.42 -5.23
N GLY A 164 11.27 11.13 -4.59
CA GLY A 164 10.22 11.89 -5.28
C GLY A 164 9.16 11.02 -5.97
N SER A 165 9.09 9.72 -5.69
CA SER A 165 8.13 8.79 -6.27
C SER A 165 7.24 8.13 -5.21
N ASN A 166 6.13 7.53 -5.65
CA ASN A 166 5.15 6.91 -4.75
C ASN A 166 5.67 5.65 -4.05
N ASP A 167 6.66 4.99 -4.62
CA ASP A 167 7.25 3.75 -4.12
C ASP A 167 8.73 3.66 -4.42
N VAL A 168 9.40 2.74 -3.73
CA VAL A 168 10.78 2.38 -3.97
C VAL A 168 10.92 0.85 -4.10
N HIS A 169 11.89 0.40 -4.86
CA HIS A 169 12.21 -1.02 -4.99
C HIS A 169 13.73 -1.26 -5.15
N PRO A 170 14.27 -2.41 -4.71
CA PRO A 170 15.67 -2.73 -4.90
C PRO A 170 15.98 -3.01 -6.37
N ASP A 171 17.15 -2.61 -6.84
CA ASP A 171 17.70 -3.00 -8.14
C ASP A 171 18.19 -4.45 -8.11
N LEU A 172 17.27 -5.41 -8.26
CA LEU A 172 17.60 -6.83 -8.17
C LEU A 172 18.55 -7.31 -9.28
N LYS A 173 18.72 -6.57 -10.38
CA LYS A 173 19.65 -6.90 -11.45
C LYS A 173 21.11 -6.74 -11.01
N LEU A 174 21.39 -5.77 -10.16
CA LEU A 174 22.75 -5.40 -9.75
C LEU A 174 23.00 -5.45 -8.23
N CYS A 175 21.97 -5.65 -7.43
CA CYS A 175 22.07 -5.79 -5.97
C CYS A 175 22.76 -7.11 -5.58
N ASN A 176 23.71 -7.05 -4.64
CA ASN A 176 24.44 -8.20 -4.10
C ASN A 176 24.11 -8.47 -2.62
N TYR A 177 23.55 -7.50 -1.91
CA TYR A 177 23.10 -7.63 -0.52
C TYR A 177 21.74 -6.95 -0.33
N LEU A 178 20.71 -7.73 -0.04
CA LEU A 178 19.37 -7.20 0.21
C LEU A 178 18.95 -7.46 1.65
N LEU A 179 18.70 -6.38 2.38
CA LEU A 179 18.16 -6.39 3.74
C LEU A 179 16.66 -6.04 3.69
N MET A 180 15.79 -6.99 4.06
CA MET A 180 14.34 -6.84 3.98
C MET A 180 13.72 -6.74 5.37
N PHE A 181 12.90 -5.71 5.61
CA PHE A 181 12.18 -5.48 6.86
C PHE A 181 10.67 -5.65 6.68
N GLY A 182 10.06 -6.62 7.35
CA GLY A 182 8.61 -6.78 7.41
C GLY A 182 7.93 -6.84 6.04
N THR A 183 8.57 -7.45 5.06
CA THR A 183 8.03 -7.56 3.69
C THR A 183 8.33 -8.91 3.04
N SER A 184 7.49 -9.31 2.10
CA SER A 184 7.72 -10.47 1.25
C SER A 184 7.93 -10.05 -0.21
N TYR A 185 8.65 -8.96 -0.43
CA TYR A 185 8.93 -8.37 -1.72
C TYR A 185 9.57 -9.40 -2.68
N GLY A 186 9.02 -9.56 -3.87
CA GLY A 186 9.47 -10.57 -4.84
C GLY A 186 9.06 -12.02 -4.54
N PHE A 187 8.32 -12.31 -3.47
CA PHE A 187 7.91 -13.68 -3.11
C PHE A 187 6.40 -13.90 -3.01
N VAL A 188 5.62 -12.88 -2.68
CA VAL A 188 4.17 -12.95 -2.50
C VAL A 188 3.51 -11.86 -3.30
N ALA A 189 2.23 -12.02 -3.64
CA ALA A 189 1.45 -11.05 -4.38
C ALA A 189 1.48 -9.66 -3.73
N GLN A 190 2.37 -8.88 -4.18
CA GLN A 190 2.59 -7.48 -3.89
C GLN A 190 3.09 -6.85 -5.17
N MET A 191 3.14 -5.55 -5.25
CA MET A 191 3.56 -4.79 -6.42
C MET A 191 4.59 -5.52 -7.29
N ASN A 192 4.29 -5.70 -8.57
CA ASN A 192 5.14 -6.37 -9.56
C ASN A 192 5.58 -7.81 -9.21
N ALA A 193 4.81 -8.53 -8.39
CA ALA A 193 5.22 -9.81 -7.83
C ALA A 193 5.75 -10.78 -8.89
N MET A 194 5.14 -10.87 -10.08
CA MET A 194 5.56 -11.85 -11.09
C MET A 194 6.88 -11.46 -11.77
N GLY A 195 7.10 -10.20 -12.13
CA GLY A 195 8.38 -9.73 -12.66
C GLY A 195 9.50 -9.81 -11.64
N LEU A 196 9.24 -9.27 -10.46
CA LEU A 196 10.22 -9.26 -9.37
C LEU A 196 10.55 -10.64 -8.80
N THR A 197 9.63 -11.60 -8.85
CA THR A 197 9.90 -12.98 -8.39
C THR A 197 10.97 -13.64 -9.24
N GLN A 198 10.96 -13.42 -10.54
CA GLN A 198 12.01 -13.95 -11.40
C GLN A 198 13.35 -13.26 -11.14
N GLU A 199 13.37 -11.93 -11.09
CA GLU A 199 14.61 -11.19 -10.81
C GLU A 199 15.18 -11.52 -9.41
N MET A 200 14.33 -11.73 -8.43
CA MET A 200 14.73 -12.21 -7.11
C MET A 200 15.40 -13.59 -7.18
N ALA A 201 14.85 -14.50 -7.97
CA ALA A 201 15.43 -15.82 -8.17
C ALA A 201 16.80 -15.74 -8.87
N GLU A 202 16.89 -14.94 -9.93
CA GLU A 202 18.14 -14.71 -10.68
C GLU A 202 19.21 -14.01 -9.83
N ALA A 203 18.83 -13.01 -9.02
CA ALA A 203 19.73 -12.33 -8.11
C ALA A 203 20.32 -13.31 -7.07
N ARG A 204 19.48 -14.18 -6.50
CA ARG A 204 19.93 -15.23 -5.57
C ARG A 204 20.84 -16.26 -6.24
N GLN A 205 20.55 -16.65 -7.49
CA GLN A 205 21.42 -17.53 -8.27
C GLN A 205 22.79 -16.90 -8.54
N ARG A 206 22.86 -15.57 -8.70
CA ARG A 206 24.14 -14.83 -8.82
C ARG A 206 24.90 -14.75 -7.51
N GLY A 207 24.33 -15.19 -6.39
CA GLY A 207 24.95 -15.15 -5.07
C GLY A 207 24.57 -13.92 -4.22
N MET A 208 23.51 -13.20 -4.56
CA MET A 208 22.98 -12.11 -3.73
C MET A 208 22.65 -12.64 -2.32
N LYS A 209 23.24 -12.03 -1.30
CA LYS A 209 22.89 -12.31 0.09
C LYS A 209 21.55 -11.66 0.44
N LEU A 210 20.57 -12.47 0.81
CA LEU A 210 19.26 -12.03 1.24
C LEU A 210 19.15 -12.21 2.75
N VAL A 211 19.00 -11.11 3.50
CA VAL A 211 18.74 -11.09 4.94
C VAL A 211 17.33 -10.58 5.19
N VAL A 212 16.51 -11.37 5.88
CA VAL A 212 15.12 -11.03 6.15
C VAL A 212 14.90 -10.82 7.65
N VAL A 213 14.50 -9.61 8.02
CA VAL A 213 14.13 -9.22 9.39
C VAL A 213 12.60 -9.26 9.47
N ASP A 214 12.06 -10.24 10.18
CA ASP A 214 10.62 -10.51 10.25
C ASP A 214 10.33 -11.35 11.51
N PRO A 215 9.28 -11.09 12.28
CA PRO A 215 8.92 -11.94 13.42
C PRO A 215 8.56 -13.38 13.03
N VAL A 216 8.20 -13.60 11.76
CA VAL A 216 7.82 -14.91 11.20
C VAL A 216 8.85 -15.34 10.17
N CYS A 217 9.27 -16.60 10.20
CA CYS A 217 9.96 -17.24 9.07
C CYS A 217 8.95 -17.37 7.92
N SER A 218 8.67 -16.22 7.30
CA SER A 218 7.73 -16.04 6.21
C SER A 218 8.21 -16.76 4.95
N TYR A 219 7.41 -16.74 3.89
CA TYR A 219 7.83 -17.34 2.62
C TYR A 219 9.13 -16.70 2.08
N ALA A 220 9.32 -15.39 2.29
CA ALA A 220 10.57 -14.72 1.95
C ALA A 220 11.72 -15.17 2.88
N ALA A 221 11.49 -15.21 4.18
CA ALA A 221 12.49 -15.62 5.16
C ALA A 221 12.94 -17.09 4.98
N SER A 222 12.04 -18.00 4.60
CA SER A 222 12.37 -19.39 4.31
C SER A 222 13.26 -19.57 3.07
N GLN A 223 13.35 -18.55 2.23
CA GLN A 223 14.19 -18.51 1.03
C GLN A 223 15.43 -17.61 1.21
N ALA A 224 15.58 -16.98 2.37
CA ALA A 224 16.68 -16.07 2.67
C ALA A 224 17.98 -16.83 2.96
N THR A 225 19.11 -16.13 2.79
CA THR A 225 20.41 -16.57 3.31
C THR A 225 20.41 -16.58 4.84
N GLU A 226 19.68 -15.62 5.43
CA GLU A 226 19.54 -15.50 6.88
C GLU A 226 18.17 -14.89 7.23
N TRP A 227 17.49 -15.48 8.20
CA TRP A 227 16.30 -14.93 8.87
C TRP A 227 16.68 -14.44 10.27
N ILE A 228 16.29 -13.21 10.56
CA ILE A 228 16.51 -12.57 11.87
C ILE A 228 15.14 -12.29 12.48
N PRO A 229 14.69 -13.08 13.47
CA PRO A 229 13.47 -12.81 14.20
C PRO A 229 13.57 -11.51 14.99
N ILE A 230 12.54 -10.65 14.89
CA ILE A 230 12.48 -9.36 15.57
C ILE A 230 11.18 -9.24 16.37
N ARG A 231 11.23 -8.54 17.50
CA ARG A 231 10.00 -8.14 18.22
C ARG A 231 9.20 -7.16 17.36
N PRO A 232 7.87 -7.36 17.15
CA PRO A 232 7.03 -6.48 16.34
C PRO A 232 7.08 -5.01 16.79
N GLY A 233 7.11 -4.05 15.82
CA GLY A 233 7.12 -2.62 16.10
C GLY A 233 8.46 -2.05 16.60
N THR A 234 9.58 -2.78 16.43
CA THR A 234 10.90 -2.32 16.89
C THR A 234 11.90 -2.11 15.75
N ASP A 235 11.44 -2.08 14.52
CA ASP A 235 12.26 -1.99 13.30
C ASP A 235 13.09 -0.70 13.25
N ALA A 236 12.53 0.44 13.69
CA ALA A 236 13.28 1.70 13.76
C ALA A 236 14.45 1.60 14.73
N ALA A 237 14.29 0.94 15.89
CA ALA A 237 15.39 0.77 16.85
C ALA A 237 16.52 -0.05 16.23
N LEU A 238 16.21 -1.11 15.46
CA LEU A 238 17.20 -1.88 14.73
C LEU A 238 17.90 -1.03 13.67
N ALA A 239 17.14 -0.33 12.83
CA ALA A 239 17.70 0.48 11.73
C ALA A 239 18.62 1.59 12.27
N LEU A 240 18.22 2.28 13.34
CA LEU A 240 19.02 3.31 14.01
C LEU A 240 20.29 2.72 14.63
N ALA A 241 20.22 1.52 15.22
CA ALA A 241 21.41 0.83 15.74
C ALA A 241 22.37 0.39 14.61
N LEU A 242 21.84 -0.11 13.48
CA LEU A 242 22.67 -0.41 12.32
C LEU A 242 23.38 0.85 11.81
N MET A 243 22.67 1.99 11.73
CA MET A 243 23.27 3.27 11.34
C MET A 243 24.28 3.77 12.37
N ASN A 244 24.05 3.57 13.67
CA ASN A 244 25.03 3.90 14.71
C ASN A 244 26.36 3.12 14.50
N VAL A 245 26.27 1.83 14.22
CA VAL A 245 27.47 1.00 13.92
C VAL A 245 28.18 1.51 12.67
N LEU A 246 27.43 1.81 11.61
CA LEU A 246 27.99 2.30 10.36
C LEU A 246 28.67 3.66 10.52
N VAL A 247 28.02 4.61 11.17
CA VAL A 247 28.48 6.01 11.28
C VAL A 247 29.50 6.19 12.41
N ASN A 248 29.21 5.68 13.62
CA ASN A 248 30.01 5.96 14.83
C ASN A 248 31.06 4.90 15.13
N GLU A 249 30.81 3.60 14.84
CA GLU A 249 31.79 2.55 15.16
C GLU A 249 32.70 2.21 13.97
N SER A 250 32.22 2.28 12.73
CA SER A 250 32.93 1.75 11.56
C SER A 250 33.33 2.79 10.51
N GLY A 251 32.75 4.00 10.53
CA GLY A 251 33.00 5.02 9.51
C GLY A 251 32.57 4.61 8.08
N LEU A 252 31.64 3.66 7.96
CA LEU A 252 31.16 3.13 6.68
C LEU A 252 29.94 3.91 6.19
N TYR A 253 30.15 5.16 5.78
CA TYR A 253 29.11 6.01 5.18
C TYR A 253 29.67 6.81 4.00
N ASP A 254 28.79 7.17 3.05
CA ASP A 254 29.18 7.86 1.81
C ASP A 254 29.20 9.39 2.01
N ALA A 255 30.32 9.91 2.54
CA ALA A 255 30.46 11.32 2.81
C ALA A 255 30.30 12.21 1.55
N PRO A 256 30.87 11.86 0.36
CA PRO A 256 30.58 12.58 -0.88
C PRO A 256 29.10 12.66 -1.24
N PHE A 257 28.39 11.53 -1.15
CA PHE A 257 26.95 11.46 -1.41
C PHE A 257 26.16 12.35 -0.44
N LEU A 258 26.48 12.25 0.86
CA LEU A 258 25.81 13.04 1.90
C LEU A 258 25.99 14.55 1.66
N LYS A 259 27.16 14.99 1.29
CA LYS A 259 27.44 16.41 0.99
C LYS A 259 26.70 16.90 -0.24
N GLN A 260 26.65 16.08 -1.29
CA GLN A 260 26.15 16.49 -2.60
C GLN A 260 24.63 16.34 -2.74
N TYR A 261 24.06 15.23 -2.23
CA TYR A 261 22.69 14.82 -2.52
C TYR A 261 21.76 14.86 -1.31
N THR A 262 22.24 15.37 -0.16
CA THR A 262 21.40 15.48 1.04
C THR A 262 21.54 16.86 1.69
N ASN A 263 20.68 17.15 2.67
CA ASN A 263 20.78 18.35 3.50
C ASN A 263 21.73 18.19 4.70
N SER A 264 22.60 17.20 4.67
CA SER A 264 23.52 16.85 5.77
C SER A 264 24.45 17.99 6.20
N THR A 265 24.77 18.91 5.27
CA THR A 265 25.65 20.05 5.51
C THR A 265 24.92 21.30 6.01
N TYR A 266 23.58 21.32 6.04
CA TYR A 266 22.81 22.48 6.45
C TYR A 266 23.06 22.79 7.93
N LEU A 267 23.30 24.06 8.24
CA LEU A 267 23.52 24.53 9.61
C LEU A 267 22.20 24.65 10.35
N VAL A 268 22.13 24.05 11.51
CA VAL A 268 20.97 24.02 12.40
C VAL A 268 21.31 24.82 13.67
N GLY A 269 20.38 25.70 14.05
CA GLY A 269 20.48 26.50 15.27
C GLY A 269 20.00 25.74 16.51
N PRO A 270 20.12 26.35 17.71
CA PRO A 270 19.69 25.75 18.99
C PRO A 270 18.19 25.47 19.06
N ASP A 271 17.39 26.14 18.24
CA ASP A 271 15.94 25.97 18.13
C ASP A 271 15.54 24.79 17.25
N GLY A 272 16.53 24.12 16.62
CA GLY A 272 16.29 22.99 15.71
C GLY A 272 15.98 23.37 14.26
N HIS A 273 15.89 24.68 13.95
CA HIS A 273 15.66 25.16 12.60
C HIS A 273 16.97 25.44 11.84
N TYR A 274 16.89 25.40 10.50
CA TYR A 274 18.03 25.83 9.69
C TYR A 274 18.34 27.29 9.91
N ILE A 275 19.62 27.61 10.01
CA ILE A 275 20.10 28.99 9.96
C ILE A 275 20.04 29.41 8.51
N ARG A 276 19.36 30.53 8.23
CA ARG A 276 19.05 31.00 6.89
C ARG A 276 19.71 32.35 6.60
N ASP A 277 20.07 32.53 5.34
CA ASP A 277 20.50 33.86 4.87
C ASP A 277 19.32 34.85 4.98
N PRO A 278 19.52 36.02 5.59
CA PRO A 278 18.45 36.99 5.80
C PRO A 278 17.88 37.61 4.51
N LYS A 279 18.62 37.52 3.37
CA LYS A 279 18.20 38.15 2.12
C LYS A 279 17.27 37.27 1.29
N ASP A 280 17.60 35.98 1.17
CA ASP A 280 16.89 35.07 0.28
C ASP A 280 16.27 33.85 1.01
N GLN A 281 16.44 33.79 2.35
CA GLN A 281 15.91 32.74 3.22
C GLN A 281 16.43 31.35 2.90
N LYS A 282 17.51 31.20 2.16
CA LYS A 282 18.13 29.91 1.88
C LYS A 282 18.91 29.39 3.07
N PRO A 283 18.87 28.05 3.32
CA PRO A 283 19.70 27.44 4.35
C PRO A 283 21.20 27.70 4.17
N LEU A 284 21.89 28.00 5.26
CA LEU A 284 23.34 28.17 5.29
C LEU A 284 24.04 26.84 5.49
N VAL A 285 25.26 26.74 4.96
CA VAL A 285 26.22 25.66 5.17
C VAL A 285 27.58 26.28 5.58
N TRP A 286 28.41 25.50 6.27
CA TRP A 286 29.77 25.94 6.55
C TRP A 286 30.71 25.55 5.41
N ASP A 287 31.22 26.52 4.70
CA ASP A 287 32.28 26.35 3.69
C ASP A 287 33.61 26.10 4.40
N SER A 288 34.11 24.86 4.37
CA SER A 288 35.35 24.45 5.01
C SER A 288 36.58 25.06 4.33
N ARG A 289 36.49 25.39 3.05
CA ARG A 289 37.56 25.98 2.25
C ARG A 289 37.77 27.48 2.57
N GLN A 290 36.66 28.19 2.76
CA GLN A 290 36.69 29.63 3.03
C GLN A 290 36.51 29.95 4.52
N SER A 291 36.25 28.96 5.35
CA SER A 291 36.01 29.07 6.80
C SER A 291 34.91 30.10 7.14
N ARG A 292 33.80 30.05 6.40
CA ARG A 292 32.64 30.93 6.59
C ARG A 292 31.33 30.26 6.25
N ALA A 293 30.24 30.82 6.74
CA ALA A 293 28.90 30.39 6.32
C ALA A 293 28.56 30.99 4.92
N SER A 294 27.91 30.19 4.09
CA SER A 294 27.42 30.57 2.77
C SER A 294 26.10 29.83 2.50
N THR A 295 25.28 30.30 1.55
CA THR A 295 24.10 29.56 1.15
C THR A 295 24.47 28.23 0.48
N PHE A 296 23.64 27.20 0.64
CA PHE A 296 23.93 25.84 0.19
C PHE A 296 24.22 25.71 -1.31
N ASP A 297 23.74 26.65 -2.11
CA ASP A 297 23.88 26.70 -3.56
C ASP A 297 25.00 27.62 -4.04
N ALA A 298 25.66 28.34 -3.13
CA ALA A 298 26.74 29.28 -3.45
C ALA A 298 28.15 28.68 -3.35
N ILE A 299 28.28 27.42 -2.90
CA ILE A 299 29.55 26.71 -2.75
C ILE A 299 29.56 25.40 -3.53
N ASP A 300 30.75 24.85 -3.78
CA ASP A 300 30.84 23.45 -4.20
C ASP A 300 30.33 22.57 -3.06
N PRO A 301 29.38 21.68 -3.28
CA PRO A 301 28.85 20.83 -2.22
C PRO A 301 29.92 20.04 -1.47
N THR A 302 31.04 19.69 -2.12
CA THR A 302 32.15 18.96 -1.50
C THR A 302 32.89 19.76 -0.43
N ASP A 303 32.83 21.10 -0.48
CA ASP A 303 33.43 22.01 0.50
C ASP A 303 32.58 22.18 1.77
N GLY A 304 31.30 21.75 1.75
CA GLY A 304 30.40 21.81 2.89
C GLY A 304 30.85 20.90 4.04
N ALA A 305 30.82 21.42 5.27
CA ALA A 305 31.15 20.65 6.47
C ALA A 305 30.00 19.69 6.83
N LEU A 306 30.35 18.43 7.17
CA LEU A 306 29.41 17.45 7.76
C LEU A 306 29.44 17.49 9.29
N GLU A 307 30.56 17.86 9.88
CA GLU A 307 30.79 17.86 11.33
C GLU A 307 31.41 19.17 11.77
N GLY A 308 31.23 19.52 13.02
CA GLY A 308 31.78 20.73 13.64
C GLY A 308 30.72 21.51 14.42
N THR A 309 31.20 22.46 15.22
CA THR A 309 30.40 23.45 15.91
C THR A 309 30.91 24.84 15.51
N PHE A 310 30.05 25.64 14.97
CA PHE A 310 30.40 26.94 14.42
C PHE A 310 29.65 28.05 15.15
N GLN A 311 30.24 29.27 15.17
CA GLN A 311 29.61 30.44 15.76
C GLN A 311 29.18 31.39 14.63
N LEU A 312 27.87 31.67 14.56
CA LEU A 312 27.29 32.59 13.58
C LEU A 312 26.54 33.70 14.32
N GLU A 313 27.03 34.93 14.27
CA GLU A 313 26.40 36.07 14.94
C GLU A 313 26.11 35.86 16.44
N GLY A 314 27.01 35.09 17.13
CA GLY A 314 26.87 34.76 18.54
C GLY A 314 25.99 33.54 18.86
N MET A 315 25.47 32.87 17.84
CA MET A 315 24.65 31.67 17.95
C MET A 315 25.45 30.42 17.57
N GLU A 316 25.33 29.34 18.35
CA GLU A 316 25.93 28.04 18.02
C GLU A 316 25.19 27.40 16.85
N ALA A 317 25.93 26.90 15.86
CA ALA A 317 25.44 26.23 14.68
C ALA A 317 26.13 24.89 14.47
N LYS A 318 25.38 23.85 14.16
CA LYS A 318 25.92 22.52 13.85
C LYS A 318 25.36 22.02 12.51
N PRO A 319 26.18 21.37 11.66
CA PRO A 319 25.64 20.68 10.48
C PRO A 319 24.60 19.61 10.87
N ALA A 320 23.59 19.45 10.06
CA ALA A 320 22.53 18.46 10.27
C ALA A 320 23.08 17.03 10.47
N PHE A 321 24.13 16.65 9.73
CA PHE A 321 24.80 15.35 9.92
C PHE A 321 25.50 15.22 11.28
N HIS A 322 26.08 16.29 11.80
CA HIS A 322 26.66 16.29 13.14
C HIS A 322 25.60 15.94 14.20
N LEU A 323 24.45 16.59 14.14
CA LEU A 323 23.30 16.30 15.03
C LEU A 323 22.78 14.88 14.86
N PHE A 324 22.67 14.40 13.62
CA PHE A 324 22.28 13.02 13.33
C PHE A 324 23.27 12.02 13.93
N LYS A 325 24.58 12.25 13.78
CA LYS A 325 25.64 11.42 14.34
C LYS A 325 25.61 11.37 15.87
N GLU A 326 25.38 12.50 16.53
CA GLU A 326 25.16 12.59 17.98
C GLU A 326 23.92 11.80 18.42
N HIS A 327 22.81 12.00 17.71
CA HIS A 327 21.53 11.31 17.97
C HIS A 327 21.66 9.79 17.90
N LEU A 328 22.35 9.27 16.89
CA LEU A 328 22.56 7.81 16.73
C LEU A 328 23.24 7.16 17.91
N ARG A 329 24.10 7.87 18.68
CA ARG A 329 24.77 7.32 19.89
C ARG A 329 23.77 6.82 20.93
N SER A 330 22.54 7.35 20.94
CA SER A 330 21.47 6.88 21.82
C SER A 330 20.95 5.50 21.47
N TYR A 331 21.33 4.95 20.30
CA TYR A 331 20.90 3.64 19.78
C TYR A 331 22.10 2.68 19.66
N SER A 332 22.80 2.43 20.80
CA SER A 332 23.86 1.41 20.81
C SER A 332 23.29 0.03 20.50
N PRO A 333 24.07 -0.90 19.91
CA PRO A 333 23.64 -2.27 19.69
C PRO A 333 23.14 -2.97 20.96
N GLU A 334 23.74 -2.65 22.12
CA GLU A 334 23.34 -3.18 23.44
C GLU A 334 21.93 -2.71 23.80
N LYS A 335 21.64 -1.41 23.68
CA LYS A 335 20.32 -0.87 23.94
C LYS A 335 19.30 -1.40 22.94
N ALA A 336 19.64 -1.43 21.66
CA ALA A 336 18.74 -1.97 20.64
C ALA A 336 18.43 -3.45 20.86
N ALA A 337 19.36 -4.24 21.39
CA ALA A 337 19.13 -5.65 21.72
C ALA A 337 18.04 -5.83 22.79
N THR A 338 17.96 -4.95 23.77
CA THR A 338 16.88 -5.00 24.78
C THR A 338 15.50 -4.67 24.19
N ILE A 339 15.46 -3.86 23.16
CA ILE A 339 14.23 -3.45 22.45
C ILE A 339 13.79 -4.52 21.45
N THR A 340 14.73 -4.96 20.60
CA THR A 340 14.45 -5.78 19.41
C THR A 340 14.53 -7.28 19.67
N THR A 341 15.18 -7.69 20.76
CA THR A 341 15.60 -9.07 21.10
C THR A 341 16.73 -9.63 20.23
N ILE A 342 17.29 -8.83 19.32
CA ILE A 342 18.39 -9.25 18.43
C ILE A 342 19.73 -9.05 19.15
N PRO A 343 20.62 -10.08 19.22
CA PRO A 343 21.91 -9.96 19.91
C PRO A 343 22.78 -8.82 19.35
N PRO A 344 23.53 -8.06 20.20
CA PRO A 344 24.37 -6.94 19.77
C PRO A 344 25.40 -7.33 18.71
N GLN A 345 25.95 -8.54 18.79
CA GLN A 345 26.92 -9.08 17.83
C GLN A 345 26.29 -9.25 16.45
N THR A 346 25.03 -9.69 16.38
CA THR A 346 24.26 -9.82 15.14
C THR A 346 24.02 -8.44 14.53
N ILE A 347 23.63 -7.44 15.33
CA ILE A 347 23.44 -6.05 14.88
C ILE A 347 24.73 -5.50 14.27
N ARG A 348 25.88 -5.63 14.95
CA ARG A 348 27.19 -5.17 14.43
C ARG A 348 27.60 -5.91 13.15
N ARG A 349 27.40 -7.21 13.10
CA ARG A 349 27.72 -8.01 11.92
C ARG A 349 26.91 -7.59 10.71
N VAL A 350 25.56 -7.52 10.84
CA VAL A 350 24.66 -7.14 9.75
C VAL A 350 24.97 -5.72 9.25
N ALA A 351 25.21 -4.77 10.17
CA ALA A 351 25.61 -3.41 9.81
C ALA A 351 26.89 -3.39 8.98
N LYS A 352 27.95 -4.07 9.44
CA LYS A 352 29.22 -4.13 8.71
C LYS A 352 29.09 -4.81 7.35
N GLU A 353 28.36 -5.92 7.27
CA GLU A 353 28.09 -6.62 6.01
C GLU A 353 27.37 -5.72 5.01
N PHE A 354 26.33 -5.00 5.46
CA PHE A 354 25.58 -4.05 4.62
C PHE A 354 26.47 -2.90 4.13
N GLY A 355 27.22 -2.27 5.03
CA GLY A 355 28.12 -1.17 4.68
C GLY A 355 29.26 -1.58 3.73
N GLN A 356 29.83 -2.77 3.93
CA GLN A 356 30.86 -3.33 3.03
C GLN A 356 30.26 -3.67 1.65
N ALA A 357 29.06 -4.27 1.63
CA ALA A 357 28.37 -4.62 0.40
C ALA A 357 27.96 -3.37 -0.40
N ALA A 358 27.74 -2.23 0.24
CA ALA A 358 27.46 -0.96 -0.42
C ALA A 358 28.62 -0.48 -1.30
N SER A 359 29.85 -1.01 -1.14
CA SER A 359 31.01 -0.74 -2.01
C SER A 359 31.23 0.76 -2.24
N ILE A 360 31.18 1.57 -1.17
CA ILE A 360 31.30 3.03 -1.21
C ILE A 360 32.56 3.44 -1.98
N GLY A 361 32.43 4.35 -2.95
CA GLY A 361 33.50 4.77 -3.85
C GLY A 361 33.60 3.95 -5.16
N ALA A 362 32.98 2.77 -5.24
CA ALA A 362 32.96 2.01 -6.49
C ALA A 362 32.11 2.66 -7.57
N THR A 363 32.47 2.41 -8.83
CA THR A 363 31.75 2.85 -10.02
C THR A 363 31.45 1.68 -10.95
N ILE A 364 30.41 1.84 -11.78
CA ILE A 364 30.04 0.91 -12.84
C ILE A 364 29.84 1.69 -14.14
N ARG A 365 30.28 1.13 -15.26
CA ARG A 365 29.99 1.68 -16.58
C ARG A 365 28.77 1.00 -17.18
N LEU A 366 27.72 1.75 -17.39
CA LEU A 366 26.50 1.30 -18.07
C LEU A 366 26.37 2.11 -19.35
N GLU A 367 26.30 1.42 -20.48
CA GLU A 367 26.46 2.05 -21.79
C GLU A 367 27.77 2.88 -21.83
N GLU A 368 27.71 4.16 -22.11
CA GLU A 368 28.90 5.04 -22.13
C GLU A 368 29.05 5.92 -20.86
N ILE A 369 28.26 5.65 -19.80
CA ILE A 369 28.16 6.49 -18.61
C ILE A 369 28.76 5.80 -17.40
N ASN A 370 29.67 6.46 -16.69
CA ASN A 370 30.17 6.00 -15.40
C ASN A 370 29.25 6.49 -14.27
N LEU A 371 28.73 5.56 -13.47
CA LEU A 371 27.82 5.80 -12.36
C LEU A 371 28.40 5.29 -11.05
N PRO A 372 28.04 5.89 -9.89
CA PRO A 372 28.29 5.27 -8.61
C PRO A 372 27.67 3.88 -8.55
N PHE A 373 28.40 2.90 -8.02
CA PHE A 373 27.90 1.53 -7.87
C PHE A 373 27.74 1.18 -6.40
N ARG A 374 26.49 0.94 -5.96
CA ARG A 374 26.14 0.66 -4.56
C ARG A 374 25.26 -0.58 -4.47
N PRO A 375 25.88 -1.81 -4.61
CA PRO A 375 25.12 -3.06 -4.74
C PRO A 375 24.56 -3.60 -3.42
N ALA A 376 24.01 -2.73 -2.60
CA ALA A 376 23.29 -3.07 -1.37
C ALA A 376 22.00 -2.27 -1.29
N ALA A 377 20.95 -2.86 -0.72
CA ALA A 377 19.67 -2.18 -0.54
C ALA A 377 18.99 -2.63 0.76
N ALA A 378 18.36 -1.71 1.46
CA ALA A 378 17.46 -1.98 2.58
C ALA A 378 16.03 -1.65 2.15
N CYS A 379 15.16 -2.65 2.07
CA CYS A 379 13.78 -2.46 1.65
C CYS A 379 12.79 -2.81 2.78
N TRP A 380 11.63 -2.18 2.72
CA TRP A 380 10.56 -2.36 3.69
C TRP A 380 9.20 -2.31 3.02
N TYR A 381 8.16 -2.73 3.74
CA TYR A 381 6.79 -2.49 3.33
C TYR A 381 5.85 -2.53 4.53
N ARG A 382 4.66 -3.11 4.36
CA ARG A 382 3.56 -3.07 5.31
C ARG A 382 3.91 -3.55 6.72
N GLY A 383 4.77 -4.54 6.91
CA GLY A 383 5.10 -5.10 8.22
C GLY A 383 5.61 -4.06 9.22
N ILE A 384 6.34 -3.04 8.72
CA ILE A 384 6.88 -1.98 9.59
C ILE A 384 6.07 -0.70 9.56
N SER A 385 5.23 -0.50 8.52
CA SER A 385 4.41 0.71 8.36
C SER A 385 3.02 0.60 9.01
N ALA A 386 2.59 -0.60 9.40
CA ALA A 386 1.31 -0.84 10.04
C ALA A 386 1.41 -0.72 11.58
N HIS A 387 1.96 0.37 12.05
CA HIS A 387 2.18 0.68 13.46
C HIS A 387 1.87 2.14 13.78
N LYS A 388 1.64 2.45 15.05
CA LYS A 388 1.40 3.83 15.51
C LYS A 388 2.53 4.80 15.10
N HIS A 389 3.77 4.32 14.99
CA HIS A 389 4.93 5.08 14.55
C HIS A 389 5.45 4.60 13.18
N GLY A 390 4.52 4.20 12.29
CA GLY A 390 4.83 3.53 11.03
C GLY A 390 5.67 4.36 10.07
N MET A 391 5.46 5.67 10.00
CA MET A 391 6.25 6.55 9.15
C MET A 391 7.70 6.66 9.66
N MET A 392 7.92 6.80 10.97
CA MET A 392 9.26 6.83 11.56
C MET A 392 10.00 5.51 11.37
N ASN A 393 9.30 4.36 11.46
CA ASN A 393 9.88 3.06 11.13
C ASN A 393 10.37 3.02 9.67
N GLY A 394 9.52 3.43 8.73
CA GLY A 394 9.86 3.47 7.30
C GLY A 394 11.01 4.43 7.00
N MET A 395 11.00 5.64 7.58
CA MET A 395 12.07 6.62 7.42
C MET A 395 13.41 6.08 7.98
N SER A 396 13.40 5.43 9.15
CA SER A 396 14.62 4.87 9.74
C SER A 396 15.25 3.80 8.84
N VAL A 397 14.46 2.91 8.25
CA VAL A 397 14.98 1.91 7.29
C VAL A 397 15.41 2.59 5.97
N GLY A 398 14.66 3.58 5.51
CA GLY A 398 15.00 4.35 4.32
C GLY A 398 16.35 5.06 4.42
N GLN A 399 16.65 5.63 5.58
CA GLN A 399 17.92 6.34 5.83
C GLN A 399 19.15 5.43 5.84
N LEU A 400 19.04 4.13 6.05
CA LEU A 400 20.14 3.18 5.81
C LEU A 400 20.68 3.30 4.38
N ASN A 401 19.81 3.44 3.40
CA ASN A 401 20.21 3.60 2.00
C ASN A 401 20.81 5.00 1.75
N VAL A 402 20.34 6.03 2.46
CA VAL A 402 20.85 7.41 2.30
C VAL A 402 22.27 7.53 2.80
N ILE A 403 22.57 7.02 4.01
CA ILE A 403 23.92 7.16 4.57
C ILE A 403 24.99 6.38 3.79
N THR A 404 24.60 5.35 3.06
CA THR A 404 25.51 4.55 2.21
C THR A 404 25.46 4.93 0.73
N GLY A 405 24.70 5.97 0.38
CA GLY A 405 24.63 6.49 -0.99
C GLY A 405 23.84 5.60 -1.98
N ASN A 406 22.96 4.74 -1.48
CA ASN A 406 22.30 3.67 -2.26
C ASN A 406 20.96 4.09 -2.88
N ILE A 407 20.66 5.39 -3.00
CA ILE A 407 19.38 5.88 -3.54
C ILE A 407 19.51 6.27 -5.01
N ASP A 408 18.68 5.70 -5.86
CA ASP A 408 18.59 5.97 -7.30
C ASP A 408 19.91 5.79 -8.06
N VAL A 409 20.71 4.82 -7.63
CA VAL A 409 21.98 4.40 -8.24
C VAL A 409 21.99 2.89 -8.51
N PRO A 410 22.84 2.40 -9.47
CA PRO A 410 22.96 0.98 -9.76
C PRO A 410 23.22 0.11 -8.54
N GLY A 411 22.39 -0.92 -8.35
CA GLY A 411 22.46 -1.87 -7.25
C GLY A 411 21.75 -1.46 -5.97
N GLY A 412 21.28 -0.22 -5.88
CA GLY A 412 20.65 0.36 -4.68
C GLY A 412 19.12 0.28 -4.68
N MET A 413 18.48 1.20 -3.91
CA MET A 413 17.04 1.42 -3.90
C MET A 413 16.67 2.44 -4.97
N LEU A 414 15.76 2.06 -5.84
CA LEU A 414 15.33 2.86 -6.98
C LEU A 414 13.92 3.39 -6.79
N ASN A 415 13.63 4.55 -7.39
CA ASN A 415 12.29 5.03 -7.53
C ASN A 415 11.43 4.09 -8.37
N ALA A 416 10.18 3.92 -7.98
CA ALA A 416 9.18 3.27 -8.79
C ALA A 416 8.56 4.32 -9.73
N THR A 417 9.06 4.46 -10.93
CA THR A 417 8.49 5.40 -11.90
C THR A 417 7.29 4.81 -12.63
N ALA A 418 6.37 5.71 -12.97
CA ALA A 418 5.15 5.42 -13.70
C ALA A 418 5.42 4.79 -15.08
N ALA A 419 4.44 4.06 -15.57
CA ALA A 419 4.30 3.80 -16.99
C ALA A 419 4.13 5.13 -17.73
N GLY A 420 4.79 5.28 -18.87
CA GLY A 420 4.74 6.50 -19.66
C GLY A 420 5.95 7.41 -19.43
N PRO A 421 5.82 8.71 -19.68
CA PRO A 421 6.92 9.63 -19.58
C PRO A 421 7.61 9.60 -18.21
N PHE A 422 8.92 9.69 -18.21
CA PHE A 422 9.71 9.79 -16.99
C PHE A 422 9.66 11.23 -16.44
N TRP A 423 9.24 11.35 -15.19
CA TRP A 423 9.35 12.60 -14.44
C TRP A 423 10.38 12.41 -13.34
N GLY A 424 11.60 12.83 -13.62
CA GLY A 424 12.68 12.83 -12.65
C GLY A 424 12.36 13.68 -11.41
N PRO A 425 13.05 13.45 -10.30
CA PRO A 425 12.95 14.34 -9.15
C PRO A 425 13.41 15.76 -9.53
N ARG A 426 12.83 16.76 -8.88
CA ARG A 426 13.18 18.17 -9.06
C ARG A 426 13.70 18.75 -7.76
N GLU A 427 14.41 19.87 -7.89
CA GLU A 427 14.79 20.72 -6.77
C GLU A 427 13.59 21.61 -6.38
N GLY A 428 13.18 21.51 -5.13
CA GLY A 428 12.14 22.33 -4.51
C GLY A 428 12.71 23.43 -3.61
N ALA A 429 11.86 23.94 -2.72
CA ALA A 429 12.30 24.88 -1.69
C ALA A 429 13.44 24.29 -0.85
N ASP A 430 14.35 25.13 -0.40
CA ASP A 430 15.57 24.76 0.36
C ASP A 430 16.47 23.74 -0.36
N GLY A 431 16.38 23.65 -1.68
CA GLY A 431 17.11 22.66 -2.46
C GLY A 431 16.66 21.23 -2.22
N LEU A 432 15.55 20.99 -1.50
CA LEU A 432 15.09 19.66 -1.19
C LEU A 432 14.44 18.97 -2.39
N LEU A 433 14.55 17.64 -2.41
CA LEU A 433 13.97 16.81 -3.45
C LEU A 433 12.44 16.83 -3.39
N VAL A 434 11.82 17.12 -4.53
CA VAL A 434 10.36 17.01 -4.71
C VAL A 434 10.06 16.17 -5.95
N SER A 435 8.85 15.62 -5.99
CA SER A 435 8.39 14.86 -7.15
C SER A 435 8.36 15.73 -8.40
N GLY A 436 8.91 15.24 -9.49
CA GLY A 436 8.75 15.85 -10.82
C GLY A 436 7.42 15.49 -11.48
N ASN A 437 6.67 14.56 -10.93
CA ASN A 437 5.39 14.13 -11.48
C ASN A 437 4.34 15.26 -11.40
N PRO A 438 3.86 15.82 -12.54
CA PRO A 438 2.85 16.87 -12.53
C PRO A 438 1.48 16.39 -12.09
N PHE A 439 1.27 15.09 -12.06
CA PHE A 439 0.00 14.44 -11.79
C PHE A 439 -0.18 14.09 -10.32
N THR A 440 0.26 14.96 -9.43
CA THR A 440 -0.03 14.78 -8.01
C THR A 440 -1.52 15.02 -7.78
N TYR A 441 -2.24 14.00 -7.31
CA TYR A 441 -3.63 14.15 -6.87
C TYR A 441 -3.78 15.33 -5.91
N ARG A 442 -4.93 15.98 -5.92
CA ARG A 442 -5.28 16.97 -4.88
C ARG A 442 -5.03 16.46 -3.46
N HIS A 443 -5.03 15.13 -3.27
CA HIS A 443 -4.85 14.45 -1.99
C HIS A 443 -3.51 13.71 -1.83
N MET A 444 -2.77 13.45 -2.91
CA MET A 444 -1.45 12.80 -2.87
C MET A 444 -0.37 13.86 -3.10
N ARG A 445 -0.15 14.69 -2.11
CA ARG A 445 0.98 15.63 -2.13
C ARG A 445 2.20 14.99 -1.52
N THR A 446 3.35 15.39 -2.01
CA THR A 446 4.62 15.04 -1.39
C THR A 446 4.67 15.63 0.02
N PRO A 447 5.35 14.98 0.99
CA PRO A 447 5.52 15.56 2.31
C PRO A 447 6.42 16.81 2.32
N VAL A 448 7.03 17.15 1.21
CA VAL A 448 7.92 18.33 1.03
C VAL A 448 7.43 19.15 -0.17
N PRO A 449 6.98 20.41 0.03
CA PRO A 449 6.67 21.03 1.31
C PRO A 449 5.38 20.43 1.93
N PRO A 450 5.25 20.46 3.26
CA PRO A 450 4.04 20.00 3.94
C PRO A 450 2.80 20.76 3.48
N ARG A 451 1.64 20.11 3.59
CA ARG A 451 0.36 20.79 3.39
C ARG A 451 0.07 21.76 4.54
N LYS A 452 -0.61 22.85 4.24
CA LYS A 452 -1.19 23.69 5.29
C LYS A 452 -2.31 22.94 6.00
N VAL A 453 -2.27 22.98 7.33
CA VAL A 453 -3.35 22.46 8.18
C VAL A 453 -4.56 23.37 8.08
N ARG A 454 -5.75 22.80 7.96
CA ARG A 454 -7.00 23.55 7.86
C ARG A 454 -8.18 22.73 8.40
N ARG A 455 -9.32 23.39 8.57
CA ARG A 455 -10.55 22.72 8.97
C ARG A 455 -10.89 21.57 8.02
N PRO A 456 -11.21 20.38 8.53
CA PRO A 456 -11.55 19.23 7.70
C PRO A 456 -12.74 19.48 6.77
N GLU A 457 -12.58 19.08 5.53
CA GLU A 457 -13.61 19.06 4.49
C GLU A 457 -13.89 17.64 4.01
N THR A 458 -12.96 16.69 4.28
CA THR A 458 -13.07 15.30 3.91
C THR A 458 -13.35 14.42 5.12
N LEU A 459 -14.10 13.32 4.93
CA LEU A 459 -14.33 12.34 5.99
C LEU A 459 -13.05 11.58 6.40
N GLU A 460 -12.03 11.59 5.56
CA GLU A 460 -10.70 11.05 5.89
C GLU A 460 -9.86 12.05 6.72
N LEU A 461 -10.34 13.27 6.97
CA LEU A 461 -9.66 14.34 7.70
C LEU A 461 -8.23 14.61 7.21
N VAL A 462 -7.99 14.43 5.91
CA VAL A 462 -6.65 14.53 5.30
C VAL A 462 -6.01 15.91 5.50
N GLU A 463 -6.81 16.92 5.77
CA GLU A 463 -6.42 18.30 6.05
C GLU A 463 -5.62 18.46 7.35
N LEU A 464 -5.73 17.48 8.26
CA LEU A 464 -5.01 17.45 9.53
C LEU A 464 -3.69 16.66 9.47
N PHE A 465 -3.36 16.09 8.31
CA PHE A 465 -2.15 15.28 8.10
C PHE A 465 -1.21 15.95 7.09
N PRO A 466 -0.43 16.96 7.49
CA PRO A 466 0.35 17.81 6.57
C PRO A 466 1.44 17.05 5.79
N VAL A 467 1.98 15.97 6.37
CA VAL A 467 3.08 15.19 5.78
C VAL A 467 2.63 13.84 5.18
N SER A 468 1.34 13.50 5.26
CA SER A 468 0.80 12.29 4.66
C SER A 468 0.32 12.49 3.23
N VAL A 469 0.30 11.43 2.42
CA VAL A 469 -0.31 11.46 1.09
C VAL A 469 -1.82 11.26 1.15
N TYR A 470 -2.34 10.57 2.18
CA TYR A 470 -3.76 10.34 2.46
C TYR A 470 -3.96 9.90 3.92
N ALA A 471 -5.20 9.96 4.41
CA ALA A 471 -5.52 9.61 5.80
C ALA A 471 -6.71 8.63 5.92
N ARG A 472 -6.69 7.57 5.11
CA ARG A 472 -7.83 6.66 4.91
C ARG A 472 -8.31 5.95 6.17
N ALA A 473 -7.40 5.65 7.11
CA ALA A 473 -7.80 5.06 8.39
C ALA A 473 -8.65 6.01 9.24
N MET A 474 -8.69 7.31 8.92
CA MET A 474 -9.60 8.24 9.59
C MET A 474 -11.06 8.11 9.14
N LEU A 475 -11.36 7.48 8.00
CA LEU A 475 -12.71 7.43 7.44
C LEU A 475 -13.81 7.00 8.45
N PRO A 476 -13.74 5.83 9.11
CA PRO A 476 -14.78 5.47 10.07
C PRO A 476 -14.80 6.37 11.31
N LEU A 477 -13.65 6.85 11.76
CA LEU A 477 -13.56 7.79 12.88
C LEU A 477 -14.13 9.17 12.51
N GLY A 478 -13.90 9.63 11.27
CA GLY A 478 -14.49 10.86 10.74
C GLY A 478 -16.01 10.76 10.58
N ILE A 479 -16.55 9.60 10.21
CA ILE A 479 -18.00 9.37 10.14
C ILE A 479 -18.61 9.38 11.54
N LEU A 480 -18.04 8.60 12.48
CA LEU A 480 -18.54 8.47 13.85
C LEU A 480 -18.34 9.74 14.68
N GLY A 481 -17.25 10.46 14.47
CA GLY A 481 -16.83 11.64 15.22
C GLY A 481 -16.92 12.95 14.44
N ALA A 482 -17.78 13.08 13.45
CA ALA A 482 -17.82 14.26 12.57
C ALA A 482 -17.92 15.59 13.33
N GLU A 483 -18.72 15.68 14.41
CA GLU A 483 -18.83 16.88 15.24
C GLU A 483 -17.52 17.18 15.98
N ARG A 484 -16.87 16.14 16.54
CA ARG A 484 -15.60 16.29 17.25
C ARG A 484 -14.50 16.88 16.36
N PHE A 485 -14.53 16.55 15.07
CA PHE A 485 -13.55 17.03 14.09
C PHE A 485 -14.02 18.26 13.30
N GLY A 486 -15.15 18.86 13.69
CA GLY A 486 -15.67 20.06 13.04
C GLY A 486 -16.15 19.88 11.60
N LEU A 487 -16.52 18.67 11.22
CA LEU A 487 -17.09 18.40 9.89
C LEU A 487 -18.51 18.97 9.81
N PRO A 488 -18.81 19.81 8.79
CA PRO A 488 -20.10 20.52 8.72
C PRO A 488 -21.24 19.68 8.10
N TYR A 489 -21.00 18.43 7.76
CA TYR A 489 -21.98 17.54 7.10
C TYR A 489 -21.86 16.10 7.61
N ARG A 490 -22.84 15.29 7.26
CA ARG A 490 -22.87 13.84 7.51
C ARG A 490 -22.99 13.11 6.17
N PRO A 491 -22.45 11.89 6.02
CA PRO A 491 -22.67 11.09 4.83
C PRO A 491 -24.14 10.66 4.71
N GLU A 492 -24.71 10.80 3.51
CA GLU A 492 -26.09 10.38 3.20
C GLU A 492 -26.12 9.15 2.30
N VAL A 493 -25.18 9.08 1.35
CA VAL A 493 -25.08 7.98 0.37
C VAL A 493 -23.63 7.49 0.29
N LEU A 494 -23.46 6.18 0.32
CA LEU A 494 -22.21 5.51 -0.05
C LEU A 494 -22.40 4.73 -1.35
N ILE A 495 -21.56 5.02 -2.36
CA ILE A 495 -21.37 4.15 -3.52
C ILE A 495 -20.12 3.30 -3.26
N HIS A 496 -20.30 2.00 -3.19
CA HIS A 496 -19.26 1.04 -2.88
C HIS A 496 -19.04 0.13 -4.10
N CYS A 497 -17.79 0.08 -4.61
CA CYS A 497 -17.43 -0.67 -5.80
C CYS A 497 -16.25 -1.59 -5.53
N ARG A 498 -16.46 -2.90 -5.66
CA ARG A 498 -15.39 -3.92 -5.68
C ARG A 498 -14.33 -3.77 -4.56
N THR A 499 -14.75 -3.53 -3.35
CA THR A 499 -13.88 -3.53 -2.17
C THR A 499 -14.62 -4.14 -0.99
N ASN A 500 -13.92 -4.80 -0.09
CA ASN A 500 -14.52 -5.38 1.13
C ASN A 500 -14.02 -4.62 2.36
N MET A 501 -14.68 -3.50 2.66
CA MET A 501 -14.30 -2.61 3.76
C MET A 501 -14.36 -3.32 5.11
N MET A 502 -15.40 -4.11 5.33
CA MET A 502 -15.64 -4.80 6.59
C MET A 502 -14.54 -5.81 6.92
N ALA A 503 -14.04 -6.56 5.93
CA ALA A 503 -13.00 -7.55 6.16
C ALA A 503 -11.57 -6.96 6.14
N THR A 504 -11.35 -5.83 5.44
CA THR A 504 -9.98 -5.39 5.13
C THR A 504 -9.57 -4.04 5.72
N ALA A 505 -10.52 -3.27 6.24
CA ALA A 505 -10.29 -1.88 6.67
C ALA A 505 -10.36 -1.74 8.20
N GLY A 506 -9.39 -2.30 8.90
CA GLY A 506 -9.32 -2.23 10.35
C GLY A 506 -10.36 -3.09 11.07
N ASN A 507 -10.77 -2.69 12.25
CA ASN A 507 -11.71 -3.45 13.06
C ASN A 507 -13.13 -3.44 12.46
N PRO A 508 -13.73 -4.62 12.21
CA PRO A 508 -15.05 -4.71 11.56
C PRO A 508 -16.21 -4.14 12.38
N GLU A 509 -16.13 -4.13 13.71
CA GLU A 509 -17.18 -3.56 14.55
C GLU A 509 -17.24 -2.03 14.37
N ILE A 510 -16.08 -1.36 14.43
CA ILE A 510 -15.98 0.10 14.23
C ILE A 510 -16.39 0.48 12.80
N MET A 511 -15.96 -0.30 11.79
CA MET A 511 -16.40 -0.08 10.42
C MET A 511 -17.92 -0.29 10.26
N GLY A 512 -18.46 -1.32 10.89
CA GLY A 512 -19.89 -1.61 10.87
C GLY A 512 -20.73 -0.49 11.52
N GLU A 513 -20.29 0.05 12.66
CA GLU A 513 -20.95 1.20 13.28
C GLU A 513 -20.90 2.44 12.38
N ALA A 514 -19.79 2.68 11.70
CA ALA A 514 -19.69 3.79 10.73
C ALA A 514 -20.65 3.58 9.54
N LEU A 515 -20.72 2.37 8.98
CA LEU A 515 -21.64 2.06 7.87
C LEU A 515 -23.11 2.19 8.27
N LYS A 516 -23.47 1.91 9.53
CA LYS A 516 -24.85 2.12 10.04
C LYS A 516 -25.25 3.60 10.10
N GLN A 517 -24.28 4.53 10.21
CA GLN A 517 -24.55 5.97 10.18
C GLN A 517 -24.87 6.49 8.77
N ILE A 518 -24.64 5.70 7.72
CA ILE A 518 -24.94 6.10 6.34
C ILE A 518 -26.34 5.62 5.96
N PRO A 519 -27.30 6.55 5.71
CA PRO A 519 -28.69 6.21 5.45
C PRO A 519 -28.92 5.30 4.25
N PHE A 520 -28.06 5.41 3.21
CA PHE A 520 -28.21 4.59 2.01
C PHE A 520 -26.86 4.12 1.47
N VAL A 521 -26.69 2.81 1.33
CA VAL A 521 -25.48 2.17 0.79
C VAL A 521 -25.83 1.41 -0.48
N ALA A 522 -25.26 1.83 -1.61
CA ALA A 522 -25.33 1.12 -2.90
C ALA A 522 -24.01 0.40 -3.16
N SER A 523 -24.04 -0.90 -3.38
CA SER A 523 -22.86 -1.73 -3.63
C SER A 523 -22.89 -2.36 -5.02
N PHE A 524 -21.79 -2.19 -5.76
CA PHE A 524 -21.52 -2.93 -7.00
C PHE A 524 -20.58 -4.10 -6.68
N ALA A 525 -21.04 -5.31 -6.85
CA ALA A 525 -20.29 -6.52 -6.52
C ALA A 525 -20.68 -7.70 -7.41
N ASP A 526 -19.73 -8.58 -7.68
CA ASP A 526 -19.95 -9.84 -8.39
C ASP A 526 -20.22 -11.01 -7.43
N HIS A 527 -19.84 -10.87 -6.15
CA HIS A 527 -20.07 -11.84 -5.07
C HIS A 527 -20.59 -11.15 -3.81
N HIS A 528 -21.28 -11.91 -2.96
CA HIS A 528 -21.61 -11.46 -1.61
C HIS A 528 -20.35 -11.46 -0.74
N ASP A 529 -20.14 -10.37 -0.01
CA ASP A 529 -19.09 -10.20 0.98
C ASP A 529 -19.61 -9.51 2.25
N GLU A 530 -18.78 -9.35 3.26
CA GLU A 530 -19.16 -8.74 4.53
C GLU A 530 -19.63 -7.30 4.39
N THR A 531 -19.14 -6.56 3.41
CA THR A 531 -19.59 -5.17 3.16
C THR A 531 -20.93 -5.15 2.45
N THR A 532 -21.17 -6.04 1.51
CA THR A 532 -22.45 -6.13 0.80
C THR A 532 -23.60 -6.46 1.75
N GLU A 533 -23.32 -7.12 2.90
CA GLU A 533 -24.34 -7.35 3.94
C GLU A 533 -24.81 -6.06 4.63
N PHE A 534 -24.13 -4.93 4.48
CA PHE A 534 -24.55 -3.60 4.94
C PHE A 534 -25.24 -2.78 3.85
N ALA A 535 -25.25 -3.22 2.60
CA ALA A 535 -25.86 -2.49 1.50
C ALA A 535 -27.40 -2.48 1.58
N ASP A 536 -28.01 -1.37 1.11
CA ASP A 536 -29.46 -1.23 0.90
C ASP A 536 -29.84 -1.64 -0.53
N LEU A 537 -28.92 -1.38 -1.47
CA LEU A 537 -29.05 -1.73 -2.88
C LEU A 537 -27.78 -2.47 -3.31
N LEU A 538 -27.93 -3.66 -3.89
CA LEU A 538 -26.84 -4.47 -4.40
C LEU A 538 -27.00 -4.65 -5.92
N LEU A 539 -26.03 -4.15 -6.68
CA LEU A 539 -26.03 -4.13 -8.13
C LEU A 539 -25.01 -5.14 -8.67
N PRO A 540 -25.42 -6.06 -9.55
CA PRO A 540 -24.56 -7.10 -10.08
C PRO A 540 -23.49 -6.50 -11.01
N ASP A 541 -22.23 -6.63 -10.63
CA ASP A 541 -21.09 -6.22 -11.46
C ASP A 541 -20.56 -7.36 -12.31
N THR A 542 -19.89 -7.00 -13.39
CA THR A 542 -19.18 -7.92 -14.26
C THR A 542 -17.90 -8.46 -13.62
N HIS A 543 -17.59 -9.73 -13.89
CA HIS A 543 -16.26 -10.29 -13.59
C HIS A 543 -15.19 -9.67 -14.52
N ALA A 544 -13.92 -9.72 -14.10
CA ALA A 544 -12.81 -9.20 -14.90
C ALA A 544 -12.74 -9.75 -16.34
N LEU A 545 -13.16 -11.00 -16.56
CA LEU A 545 -13.20 -11.63 -17.89
C LEU A 545 -14.50 -11.35 -18.67
N GLU A 546 -15.38 -10.51 -18.16
CA GLU A 546 -16.65 -10.11 -18.77
C GLU A 546 -16.71 -8.64 -19.14
N ARG A 547 -15.65 -7.86 -18.87
CA ARG A 547 -15.67 -6.39 -19.01
C ARG A 547 -14.55 -5.84 -19.86
N LEU A 548 -14.79 -4.66 -20.42
CA LEU A 548 -13.75 -3.82 -21.02
C LEU A 548 -13.27 -2.80 -19.98
N MET A 549 -11.97 -2.78 -19.74
CA MET A 549 -11.36 -1.80 -18.86
C MET A 549 -9.88 -1.60 -19.17
N PRO A 550 -9.41 -0.35 -19.33
CA PRO A 550 -7.99 -0.08 -19.39
C PRO A 550 -7.36 -0.44 -18.04
N ILE A 551 -6.36 -1.30 -18.09
CA ILE A 551 -5.46 -1.55 -16.96
C ILE A 551 -4.25 -0.68 -17.16
N THR A 552 -4.50 0.59 -17.21
CA THR A 552 -3.41 1.51 -17.27
C THR A 552 -2.82 1.67 -15.90
N HIS A 553 -1.56 1.71 -15.88
CA HIS A 553 -0.90 2.47 -14.87
C HIS A 553 -1.17 3.92 -15.21
N ASN A 554 -2.07 4.42 -14.48
CA ASN A 554 -2.16 5.80 -14.17
C ASN A 554 -0.73 6.32 -13.97
N PRO A 555 -0.34 7.46 -14.54
CA PRO A 555 0.88 8.12 -14.17
C PRO A 555 1.05 8.36 -12.66
N TYR A 556 0.05 8.07 -11.87
CA TYR A 556 0.07 8.18 -10.41
C TYR A 556 0.30 6.86 -9.66
N TYR A 557 0.05 5.69 -10.29
CA TYR A 557 0.20 4.39 -9.66
C TYR A 557 1.09 3.48 -10.51
N HIS A 558 2.18 3.05 -9.95
CA HIS A 558 3.27 2.35 -10.62
C HIS A 558 3.29 0.86 -10.35
N TYR A 559 2.28 0.35 -9.71
CA TYR A 559 2.33 -0.92 -9.03
C TYR A 559 2.56 -2.13 -9.92
N ASN A 560 2.14 -2.09 -11.19
CA ASN A 560 2.09 -3.31 -11.97
C ASN A 560 3.12 -3.37 -13.07
N ASN A 561 3.64 -2.22 -13.44
CA ASN A 561 4.68 -2.07 -14.44
C ASN A 561 5.73 -1.12 -13.91
N ALA A 562 6.14 -1.29 -12.64
CA ALA A 562 7.37 -0.68 -12.21
C ALA A 562 8.39 -1.10 -13.25
N THR A 563 8.73 -0.15 -14.07
CA THR A 563 9.63 -0.42 -15.17
C THR A 563 10.99 -0.65 -14.55
N LEU A 564 11.41 -1.88 -14.56
CA LEU A 564 12.73 -2.26 -14.08
C LEU A 564 13.80 -1.57 -14.95
N PRO A 565 15.01 -1.37 -14.42
CA PRO A 565 16.09 -0.75 -15.17
C PRO A 565 16.28 -1.37 -16.56
N GLY A 566 16.24 -0.53 -17.60
CA GLY A 566 16.36 -0.95 -18.98
C GLY A 566 15.18 -1.69 -19.58
N GLU A 567 14.08 -1.86 -18.85
CA GLU A 567 12.85 -2.49 -19.37
C GLU A 567 11.90 -1.43 -19.98
N PRO A 568 11.06 -1.83 -20.95
CA PRO A 568 10.03 -0.94 -21.48
C PRO A 568 8.87 -0.78 -20.50
N TRP A 569 8.24 0.38 -20.47
CA TRP A 569 6.92 0.51 -19.83
C TRP A 569 5.86 -0.23 -20.66
N SER A 570 4.75 -0.63 -20.02
CA SER A 570 3.66 -1.30 -20.71
C SER A 570 2.29 -0.78 -20.28
N PHE A 571 1.30 -1.00 -21.16
CA PHE A 571 -0.08 -0.65 -20.99
C PHE A 571 -0.92 -1.83 -21.46
N ASN A 572 -1.93 -2.23 -20.72
CA ASN A 572 -2.76 -3.37 -21.09
C ASN A 572 -4.24 -3.10 -20.84
N PHE A 573 -5.10 -3.92 -21.44
CA PHE A 573 -6.55 -3.86 -21.28
C PHE A 573 -7.10 -5.20 -20.81
N GLN A 574 -8.10 -5.12 -19.96
CA GLN A 574 -9.08 -6.19 -19.86
C GLN A 574 -10.05 -6.06 -21.03
N GLN A 575 -10.30 -7.15 -21.71
CA GLN A 575 -11.40 -7.24 -22.67
C GLN A 575 -12.32 -8.40 -22.32
N PRO A 576 -13.63 -8.33 -22.68
CA PRO A 576 -14.54 -9.43 -22.44
C PRO A 576 -14.08 -10.71 -23.14
N VAL A 577 -13.88 -11.77 -22.38
CA VAL A 577 -13.63 -13.13 -22.90
C VAL A 577 -14.96 -13.84 -23.11
N VAL A 578 -15.90 -13.63 -22.21
CA VAL A 578 -17.26 -14.18 -22.25
C VAL A 578 -18.30 -13.08 -22.01
N LYS A 579 -19.56 -13.35 -22.36
CA LYS A 579 -20.67 -12.42 -22.07
C LYS A 579 -20.90 -12.33 -20.55
N PRO A 580 -21.34 -11.17 -20.05
CA PRO A 580 -21.74 -11.01 -18.65
C PRO A 580 -22.79 -12.03 -18.24
N ARG A 581 -22.63 -12.56 -17.01
CA ARG A 581 -23.56 -13.56 -16.47
C ARG A 581 -24.83 -12.91 -15.94
N GLY A 582 -25.97 -13.42 -16.36
CA GLY A 582 -27.27 -12.92 -15.91
C GLY A 582 -27.51 -11.47 -16.38
N GLN A 583 -27.78 -10.59 -15.45
CA GLN A 583 -27.99 -9.15 -15.70
C GLN A 583 -26.80 -8.29 -15.25
N ALA A 584 -25.63 -8.88 -15.02
CA ALA A 584 -24.44 -8.13 -14.59
C ALA A 584 -24.06 -7.06 -15.63
N ARG A 585 -23.68 -5.87 -15.15
CA ARG A 585 -23.25 -4.72 -15.96
C ARG A 585 -21.93 -4.17 -15.40
N ASN A 586 -21.08 -3.71 -16.30
CA ASN A 586 -19.87 -3.01 -15.90
C ASN A 586 -20.22 -1.75 -15.08
N TRP A 587 -19.81 -1.69 -13.85
CA TRP A 587 -20.16 -0.62 -12.92
C TRP A 587 -19.76 0.77 -13.44
N ILE A 588 -18.70 0.87 -14.29
CA ILE A 588 -18.28 2.15 -14.88
C ILE A 588 -19.36 2.68 -15.83
N GLU A 589 -19.91 1.81 -16.68
CA GLU A 589 -21.00 2.19 -17.60
C GLU A 589 -22.26 2.62 -16.82
N VAL A 590 -22.50 1.97 -15.68
CA VAL A 590 -23.61 2.37 -14.80
C VAL A 590 -23.36 3.75 -14.16
N ILE A 591 -22.10 4.07 -13.77
CA ILE A 591 -21.75 5.41 -13.27
C ILE A 591 -21.93 6.48 -14.36
N LEU A 592 -21.59 6.19 -15.62
CA LEU A 592 -21.85 7.10 -16.74
C LEU A 592 -23.35 7.33 -16.94
N GLU A 593 -24.16 6.27 -16.87
CA GLU A 593 -25.62 6.38 -16.95
C GLU A 593 -26.21 7.18 -15.77
N LEU A 594 -25.71 7.00 -14.56
CA LEU A 594 -26.09 7.80 -13.40
C LEU A 594 -25.73 9.28 -13.58
N ALA A 595 -24.56 9.58 -14.13
CA ALA A 595 -24.18 10.95 -14.45
C ALA A 595 -25.12 11.59 -15.46
N GLU A 596 -25.56 10.85 -16.49
CA GLU A 596 -26.56 11.29 -17.47
C GLU A 596 -27.91 11.57 -16.81
N ARG A 597 -28.42 10.64 -15.98
CA ARG A 597 -29.69 10.79 -15.24
C ARG A 597 -29.69 11.97 -14.26
N LEU A 598 -28.53 12.34 -13.74
CA LEU A 598 -28.34 13.48 -12.86
C LEU A 598 -28.04 14.80 -13.59
N GLY A 599 -27.91 14.78 -14.93
CA GLY A 599 -27.51 15.96 -15.71
C GLY A 599 -26.04 16.37 -15.52
N LEU A 600 -25.16 15.44 -15.15
CA LEU A 600 -23.75 15.70 -14.81
C LEU A 600 -22.75 15.20 -15.86
N LEU A 601 -23.22 14.72 -17.01
CA LEU A 601 -22.35 14.04 -17.99
C LEU A 601 -21.29 14.97 -18.58
N SER A 602 -21.64 16.22 -18.86
CA SER A 602 -20.72 17.27 -19.35
C SER A 602 -19.60 17.56 -18.34
N ASP A 603 -19.98 17.75 -17.07
CA ASP A 603 -19.02 18.02 -15.99
C ASP A 603 -18.12 16.81 -15.74
N LEU A 604 -18.69 15.58 -15.84
CA LEU A 604 -17.92 14.33 -15.73
C LEU A 604 -16.86 14.23 -16.83
N TYR A 605 -17.18 14.53 -18.09
CA TYR A 605 -16.20 14.47 -19.18
C TYR A 605 -15.10 15.52 -19.01
N THR A 606 -15.45 16.72 -18.58
CA THR A 606 -14.49 17.77 -18.24
C THR A 606 -13.54 17.29 -17.16
N ALA A 607 -14.08 16.76 -16.05
CA ALA A 607 -13.27 16.21 -14.94
C ALA A 607 -12.44 15.00 -15.38
N PHE A 608 -12.98 14.12 -16.22
CA PHE A 608 -12.29 12.95 -16.73
C PHE A 608 -11.09 13.31 -17.58
N ASN A 609 -11.23 14.29 -18.49
CA ASN A 609 -10.13 14.81 -19.30
C ASN A 609 -8.94 15.27 -18.43
N GLU A 610 -9.23 16.00 -17.36
CA GLU A 610 -8.20 16.51 -16.45
C GLU A 610 -7.58 15.37 -15.59
N ILE A 611 -8.42 14.46 -15.09
CA ILE A 611 -7.97 13.37 -14.21
C ILE A 611 -7.18 12.33 -14.99
N ALA A 612 -7.65 11.98 -16.20
CA ALA A 612 -6.98 11.01 -17.07
C ALA A 612 -5.90 11.65 -17.97
N HIS A 613 -5.72 12.97 -17.90
CA HIS A 613 -4.77 13.73 -18.74
C HIS A 613 -4.88 13.37 -20.22
N LEU A 614 -6.11 13.40 -20.73
CA LEU A 614 -6.32 13.16 -22.15
C LEU A 614 -5.83 14.36 -22.94
N GLU A 615 -4.99 14.12 -23.95
CA GLU A 615 -4.44 15.13 -24.85
C GLU A 615 -5.27 15.26 -26.13
N ASP A 616 -5.23 16.44 -26.76
CA ASP A 616 -5.87 16.63 -28.07
C ASP A 616 -5.18 15.77 -29.14
N PRO A 617 -5.94 15.16 -30.06
CA PRO A 617 -7.38 15.33 -30.31
C PRO A 617 -8.27 14.31 -29.53
N TYR A 618 -7.75 13.68 -28.48
CA TYR A 618 -8.43 12.58 -27.80
C TYR A 618 -9.25 13.01 -26.59
N ARG A 619 -9.21 14.28 -26.21
CA ARG A 619 -10.08 14.81 -25.12
C ARG A 619 -11.55 14.56 -25.45
N LEU A 620 -12.33 14.27 -24.42
CA LEU A 620 -13.79 14.13 -24.52
C LEU A 620 -14.41 15.52 -24.68
N ASP A 621 -15.27 15.67 -25.69
CA ASP A 621 -16.08 16.88 -25.87
C ASP A 621 -17.24 16.85 -24.86
N PRO A 622 -17.36 17.82 -23.95
CA PRO A 622 -18.43 17.88 -22.96
C PRO A 622 -19.85 17.94 -23.53
N THR A 623 -19.99 18.31 -24.80
CA THR A 623 -21.30 18.44 -25.47
C THR A 623 -21.75 17.17 -26.21
N ARG A 624 -20.88 16.17 -26.28
CA ARG A 624 -21.12 14.91 -26.99
C ARG A 624 -21.24 13.75 -26.00
N LYS A 625 -22.20 12.82 -26.23
CA LYS A 625 -22.24 11.54 -25.49
C LYS A 625 -21.28 10.53 -26.11
N TYR A 626 -20.56 9.81 -25.26
CA TYR A 626 -19.61 8.76 -25.64
C TYR A 626 -20.00 7.42 -25.03
N SER A 627 -19.79 6.33 -25.77
CA SER A 627 -19.82 4.98 -25.20
C SER A 627 -18.53 4.74 -24.38
N TRP A 628 -18.56 3.71 -23.53
CA TRP A 628 -17.35 3.35 -22.76
C TRP A 628 -16.21 2.88 -23.68
N GLU A 629 -16.52 2.19 -24.76
CA GLU A 629 -15.56 1.78 -25.79
C GLU A 629 -14.89 2.99 -26.46
N GLU A 630 -15.67 4.04 -26.81
CA GLU A 630 -15.12 5.28 -27.38
C GLU A 630 -14.19 5.98 -26.39
N ILE A 631 -14.53 6.01 -25.10
CA ILE A 631 -13.68 6.56 -24.03
C ILE A 631 -12.39 5.75 -23.93
N CYS A 632 -12.47 4.43 -23.92
CA CYS A 632 -11.31 3.53 -23.89
C CYS A 632 -10.41 3.70 -25.11
N ASP A 633 -10.97 3.83 -26.30
CA ASP A 633 -10.20 4.05 -27.55
C ASP A 633 -9.43 5.39 -27.50
N ARG A 634 -10.11 6.47 -27.10
CA ARG A 634 -9.48 7.79 -26.93
C ARG A 634 -8.39 7.78 -25.88
N TRP A 635 -8.64 7.14 -24.76
CA TRP A 635 -7.66 6.99 -23.70
C TRP A 635 -6.43 6.22 -24.17
N ALA A 636 -6.64 5.07 -24.82
CA ALA A 636 -5.55 4.28 -25.38
C ALA A 636 -4.70 5.08 -26.37
N ARG A 637 -5.31 5.82 -27.30
CA ARG A 637 -4.60 6.65 -28.28
C ARG A 637 -3.87 7.82 -27.66
N SER A 638 -4.43 8.44 -26.64
CA SER A 638 -3.79 9.55 -25.92
C SER A 638 -2.47 9.10 -25.27
N TYR A 639 -2.43 7.87 -24.76
CA TYR A 639 -1.26 7.35 -24.05
C TYR A 639 -0.27 6.60 -24.94
N CYS A 640 -0.77 5.84 -25.90
CA CYS A 640 0.02 4.91 -26.69
C CYS A 640 0.23 5.38 -28.14
N GLY A 641 -0.32 6.53 -28.49
CA GLY A 641 -0.24 7.12 -29.82
C GLY A 641 -1.38 6.69 -30.77
N ALA A 642 -1.57 7.43 -31.83
CA ALA A 642 -2.73 7.37 -32.74
C ALA A 642 -3.03 5.98 -33.33
N ARG A 643 -2.00 5.14 -33.51
CA ARG A 643 -2.14 3.79 -34.08
C ARG A 643 -2.58 2.75 -33.07
N ASN A 644 -2.42 3.01 -31.77
CA ASN A 644 -2.59 2.05 -30.69
C ASN A 644 -3.87 2.31 -29.90
N GLY A 645 -4.99 2.46 -30.61
CA GLY A 645 -6.31 2.56 -29.99
C GLY A 645 -6.86 1.20 -29.53
N LEU A 646 -8.13 1.16 -29.13
CA LEU A 646 -8.77 -0.03 -28.57
C LEU A 646 -8.60 -1.28 -29.46
N GLY A 647 -8.71 -1.14 -30.80
CA GLY A 647 -8.53 -2.27 -31.72
C GLY A 647 -7.15 -2.94 -31.63
N HIS A 648 -6.09 -2.19 -31.31
CA HIS A 648 -4.77 -2.77 -31.06
C HIS A 648 -4.80 -3.67 -29.81
N PHE A 649 -5.41 -3.18 -28.72
CA PHE A 649 -5.46 -3.93 -27.46
C PHE A 649 -6.39 -5.15 -27.53
N LEU A 650 -7.51 -5.07 -28.27
CA LEU A 650 -8.37 -6.23 -28.50
C LEU A 650 -7.65 -7.35 -29.25
N LYS A 651 -6.66 -7.01 -30.08
CA LYS A 651 -5.87 -7.99 -30.84
C LYS A 651 -4.67 -8.50 -30.06
N HIS A 652 -3.95 -7.63 -29.33
CA HIS A 652 -2.65 -7.95 -28.73
C HIS A 652 -2.67 -8.03 -27.19
N GLY A 653 -3.67 -7.41 -26.54
CA GLY A 653 -3.82 -7.36 -25.08
C GLY A 653 -2.98 -6.29 -24.41
N PHE A 654 -1.88 -5.84 -25.01
CA PHE A 654 -0.95 -4.89 -24.41
C PHE A 654 -0.24 -4.04 -25.47
N HIS A 655 0.37 -2.96 -25.00
CA HIS A 655 1.31 -2.13 -25.73
C HIS A 655 2.56 -1.93 -24.86
N THR A 656 3.73 -1.91 -25.46
CA THR A 656 4.99 -1.56 -24.81
C THR A 656 5.52 -0.25 -25.40
N GLY A 657 5.96 0.65 -24.54
CA GLY A 657 6.65 1.86 -24.93
C GLY A 657 8.16 1.66 -25.06
N GLU A 658 8.90 2.75 -25.01
CA GLU A 658 10.35 2.74 -25.08
C GLU A 658 10.97 2.13 -23.83
N LYS A 659 12.15 1.54 -24.00
CA LYS A 659 12.98 1.11 -22.88
C LYS A 659 13.50 2.32 -22.12
N ARG A 660 13.62 2.18 -20.82
CA ARG A 660 14.23 3.20 -19.97
C ARG A 660 15.71 3.38 -20.33
N SER A 661 16.12 4.64 -20.49
CA SER A 661 17.53 5.01 -20.56
C SER A 661 18.24 4.81 -19.22
N VAL A 662 19.56 4.88 -19.23
CA VAL A 662 20.38 4.85 -17.99
C VAL A 662 19.98 6.00 -17.04
N GLU A 663 19.76 7.21 -17.54
CA GLU A 663 19.27 8.35 -16.74
C GLU A 663 17.92 8.08 -16.10
N GLN A 664 16.98 7.52 -16.86
CA GLN A 664 15.65 7.19 -16.34
C GLN A 664 15.66 6.04 -15.33
N SER A 665 16.62 5.13 -15.46
CA SER A 665 16.79 3.98 -14.56
C SER A 665 17.52 4.35 -13.26
N TYR A 666 18.50 5.26 -13.35
CA TYR A 666 19.40 5.65 -12.26
C TYR A 666 19.53 7.17 -12.16
N PRO A 667 18.47 7.89 -11.77
CA PRO A 667 18.38 9.34 -11.96
C PRO A 667 19.26 10.16 -11.01
N ARG A 668 19.85 9.57 -9.97
CA ARG A 668 20.46 10.37 -8.88
C ARG A 668 21.51 11.38 -9.35
N VAL A 669 22.39 10.98 -10.24
CA VAL A 669 23.50 11.86 -10.72
C VAL A 669 23.07 12.85 -11.77
N PHE A 670 21.90 12.70 -12.38
CA PHE A 670 21.39 13.53 -13.46
C PHE A 670 20.44 14.63 -12.96
N HIS A 671 19.85 14.44 -11.78
CA HIS A 671 18.83 15.35 -11.25
C HIS A 671 19.26 15.98 -9.94
N ARG A 672 18.98 17.28 -9.83
CA ARG A 672 19.16 18.04 -8.59
C ARG A 672 18.03 17.71 -7.61
N GLY A 673 18.24 18.06 -6.37
CA GLY A 673 17.33 17.86 -5.27
C GLY A 673 17.97 17.03 -4.17
N ARG A 674 17.99 17.56 -2.95
CA ARG A 674 18.63 16.98 -1.79
C ARG A 674 17.64 16.14 -1.00
N ILE A 675 18.03 14.91 -0.67
CA ILE A 675 17.25 14.04 0.20
C ILE A 675 17.36 14.56 1.63
N PRO A 676 16.26 14.80 2.34
CA PRO A 676 16.33 15.25 3.72
C PRO A 676 16.78 14.12 4.67
N LEU A 677 17.97 14.24 5.23
CA LEU A 677 18.46 13.47 6.39
C LEU A 677 17.90 14.08 7.68
N TYR A 678 17.79 15.40 7.71
CA TYR A 678 17.20 16.20 8.78
C TYR A 678 15.86 16.78 8.29
N LEU A 679 14.78 16.48 8.99
CA LEU A 679 13.41 16.77 8.59
C LEU A 679 12.91 18.07 9.23
N GLU A 680 13.60 19.20 9.03
CA GLU A 680 13.17 20.49 9.61
C GLU A 680 11.70 20.79 9.34
N HIS A 681 11.21 20.47 8.14
CA HIS A 681 9.83 20.70 7.76
C HIS A 681 8.80 19.94 8.63
N PHE A 682 9.20 18.92 9.40
CA PHE A 682 8.33 18.28 10.38
C PHE A 682 8.11 19.18 11.60
N ILE A 683 9.11 19.94 12.03
CA ILE A 683 8.98 20.87 13.16
C ILE A 683 7.86 21.87 12.86
N GLY A 684 7.98 22.61 11.76
CA GLY A 684 6.96 23.59 11.37
C GLY A 684 5.58 22.98 11.12
N ALA A 685 5.52 21.78 10.52
CA ALA A 685 4.27 21.06 10.33
C ALA A 685 3.64 20.68 11.69
N GLY A 686 4.43 20.22 12.65
CA GLY A 686 3.97 19.87 14.00
C GLY A 686 3.45 21.08 14.78
N GLU A 687 4.13 22.22 14.68
CA GLU A 687 3.69 23.49 15.30
C GLU A 687 2.35 23.96 14.72
N GLU A 688 2.19 23.87 13.38
CA GLU A 688 0.95 24.24 12.69
C GLU A 688 -0.20 23.31 13.10
N VAL A 689 0.03 21.97 13.13
CA VAL A 689 -0.94 20.98 13.61
C VAL A 689 -1.32 21.25 15.05
N LYS A 690 -0.35 21.43 15.93
CA LYS A 690 -0.58 21.68 17.35
C LYS A 690 -1.44 22.94 17.56
N LYS A 691 -1.05 24.06 16.94
CA LYS A 691 -1.77 25.32 17.01
C LYS A 691 -3.22 25.18 16.55
N PHE A 692 -3.46 24.48 15.43
CA PHE A 692 -4.82 24.28 14.90
C PHE A 692 -5.64 23.36 15.81
N THR A 693 -5.10 22.20 16.19
CA THR A 693 -5.83 21.19 16.98
C THR A 693 -6.15 21.68 18.40
N GLU A 694 -5.25 22.46 19.02
CA GLU A 694 -5.51 23.13 20.31
C GLU A 694 -6.65 24.16 20.18
N SER A 695 -6.65 24.98 19.10
CA SER A 695 -7.72 25.96 18.88
C SER A 695 -9.10 25.33 18.66
N GLU A 696 -9.14 24.16 18.01
CA GLU A 696 -10.37 23.41 17.75
C GLU A 696 -10.69 22.36 18.85
N ARG A 697 -9.85 22.27 19.88
CA ARG A 697 -9.96 21.29 20.99
C ARG A 697 -9.95 19.83 20.53
N ILE A 698 -9.17 19.54 19.50
CA ILE A 698 -8.96 18.19 18.97
C ILE A 698 -7.72 17.61 19.66
N PRO A 699 -7.81 16.52 20.42
CA PRO A 699 -6.62 15.89 21.00
C PRO A 699 -5.75 15.33 19.88
N TRP A 700 -4.47 15.73 19.82
CA TRP A 700 -3.53 15.34 18.77
C TRP A 700 -2.14 15.09 19.34
N ASP A 701 -1.53 13.95 19.03
CA ASP A 701 -0.16 13.65 19.40
C ASP A 701 0.81 14.21 18.35
N THR A 702 1.58 15.22 18.72
CA THR A 702 2.59 15.84 17.85
C THR A 702 4.01 15.35 18.13
N SER A 703 4.20 14.35 18.96
CA SER A 703 5.52 13.92 19.46
C SER A 703 6.42 13.27 18.38
N ASP A 704 5.86 12.82 17.25
CA ASP A 704 6.62 12.33 16.10
C ASP A 704 6.97 13.42 15.07
N TYR A 705 6.50 14.66 15.28
CA TYR A 705 6.86 15.80 14.42
C TYR A 705 8.24 16.37 14.82
N VAL A 706 9.28 15.56 14.64
CA VAL A 706 10.66 15.88 15.01
C VAL A 706 11.61 15.70 13.83
N PRO A 707 12.75 16.40 13.84
CA PRO A 707 13.61 16.45 12.64
C PRO A 707 14.49 15.22 12.45
N LEU A 708 14.67 14.38 13.46
CA LEU A 708 15.48 13.17 13.40
C LEU A 708 14.64 11.94 13.71
N MET A 709 14.84 10.87 12.95
CA MET A 709 14.13 9.60 13.15
C MET A 709 14.42 9.04 14.54
N HIS A 710 13.41 8.48 15.15
CA HIS A 710 13.50 7.86 16.48
C HIS A 710 12.60 6.62 16.54
N TRP A 711 12.88 5.78 17.52
CA TRP A 711 11.98 4.70 17.90
C TRP A 711 11.20 5.08 19.16
N ARG A 712 9.90 4.80 19.12
CA ARG A 712 9.01 4.87 20.29
C ARG A 712 8.22 3.56 20.39
N PRO A 713 7.90 3.11 21.60
CA PRO A 713 7.07 1.93 21.80
C PRO A 713 5.65 2.16 21.27
N CYS A 714 5.09 1.16 20.60
CA CYS A 714 3.66 1.13 20.36
C CYS A 714 2.91 0.91 21.68
N PRO A 715 1.64 1.34 21.80
CA PRO A 715 0.88 1.15 23.05
C PRO A 715 0.88 -0.29 23.58
N ALA A 716 0.85 -1.29 22.69
CA ALA A 716 0.93 -2.70 23.09
C ALA A 716 2.23 -3.09 23.84
N HIS A 717 3.32 -2.33 23.70
CA HIS A 717 4.56 -2.59 24.43
C HIS A 717 4.47 -2.18 25.91
N GLU A 718 3.77 -1.10 26.21
CA GLU A 718 3.77 -0.46 27.53
C GLU A 718 2.47 -0.66 28.31
N GLU A 719 1.33 -0.65 27.62
CA GLU A 719 0.00 -0.62 28.26
C GLU A 719 -0.58 -2.02 28.52
N SER A 720 0.03 -3.10 27.97
CA SER A 720 -0.53 -4.45 28.12
C SER A 720 -0.16 -5.04 29.49
N PRO A 721 -1.14 -5.54 30.27
CA PRO A 721 -0.88 -6.31 31.47
C PRO A 721 0.03 -7.53 31.20
N PRO A 722 0.83 -7.98 32.17
CA PRO A 722 1.85 -9.03 31.98
C PRO A 722 1.34 -10.36 31.42
N GLU A 723 0.09 -10.71 31.67
CA GLU A 723 -0.55 -11.93 31.14
C GLU A 723 -0.81 -11.87 29.62
N PHE A 724 -0.83 -10.67 29.03
CA PHE A 724 -0.93 -10.48 27.59
C PHE A 724 0.48 -10.41 27.01
N ASP A 725 1.13 -11.55 26.90
CA ASP A 725 2.57 -11.67 26.64
C ASP A 725 2.94 -12.02 25.19
N LEU A 726 1.95 -12.20 24.30
CA LEU A 726 2.19 -12.62 22.93
C LEU A 726 1.66 -11.61 21.91
N PHE A 727 2.53 -11.14 21.03
CA PHE A 727 2.16 -10.30 19.89
C PHE A 727 1.49 -11.14 18.79
N VAL A 728 0.37 -10.68 18.27
CA VAL A 728 -0.27 -11.32 17.12
C VAL A 728 0.24 -10.66 15.83
N VAL A 729 0.77 -11.46 14.92
CA VAL A 729 1.26 -11.01 13.62
C VAL A 729 0.47 -11.64 12.48
N ASN A 730 0.11 -10.85 11.48
CA ASN A 730 -0.60 -11.34 10.30
C ASN A 730 0.37 -11.86 9.25
N GLN A 731 0.31 -13.16 8.96
CA GLN A 731 1.15 -13.81 7.94
C GLN A 731 0.43 -13.86 6.60
N LYS A 732 0.96 -13.19 5.58
CA LYS A 732 0.41 -13.23 4.23
C LYS A 732 0.67 -14.56 3.54
N LEU A 733 -0.36 -15.12 2.90
CA LEU A 733 -0.26 -16.36 2.13
C LEU A 733 -0.07 -16.06 0.64
N PRO A 734 0.73 -16.86 -0.11
CA PRO A 734 1.00 -16.61 -1.54
C PRO A 734 -0.24 -16.70 -2.43
N PHE A 735 -1.21 -17.55 -2.08
CA PHE A 735 -2.41 -17.82 -2.87
C PHE A 735 -3.69 -17.20 -2.30
N LEU A 736 -3.70 -16.74 -1.03
CA LEU A 736 -4.79 -16.00 -0.40
C LEU A 736 -4.31 -14.60 -0.01
N THR A 737 -4.49 -13.61 -0.88
CA THR A 737 -3.89 -12.28 -0.73
C THR A 737 -4.87 -11.12 -0.63
N PHE A 738 -6.08 -11.30 -1.13
CA PHE A 738 -7.18 -10.32 -1.08
C PHE A 738 -8.45 -11.02 -0.63
N SER A 739 -9.41 -10.28 -0.09
CA SER A 739 -10.67 -10.86 0.41
C SER A 739 -11.35 -11.76 -0.63
N PHE A 740 -11.42 -11.34 -1.88
CA PHE A 740 -12.05 -12.12 -2.95
C PHE A 740 -11.30 -13.41 -3.33
N THR A 741 -10.03 -13.57 -2.97
CA THR A 741 -9.33 -14.85 -3.20
C THR A 741 -9.81 -15.95 -2.29
N SER A 742 -10.31 -15.63 -1.09
CA SER A 742 -10.94 -16.60 -0.19
C SER A 742 -12.39 -16.95 -0.58
N GLU A 743 -12.96 -16.22 -1.54
CA GLU A 743 -14.25 -16.54 -2.18
C GLU A 743 -14.10 -17.54 -3.33
N ASN A 744 -12.86 -17.78 -3.78
CA ASN A 744 -12.55 -18.67 -4.89
C ASN A 744 -12.56 -20.13 -4.45
N PRO A 745 -13.41 -21.02 -5.02
CA PRO A 745 -13.52 -22.41 -4.60
C PRO A 745 -12.22 -23.22 -4.72
N TRP A 746 -11.42 -23.03 -5.78
CA TRP A 746 -10.15 -23.74 -5.94
C TRP A 746 -9.09 -23.29 -4.95
N LEU A 747 -9.00 -21.99 -4.69
CA LEU A 747 -8.03 -21.48 -3.70
C LEU A 747 -8.40 -21.89 -2.28
N MET A 748 -9.69 -21.97 -1.97
CA MET A 748 -10.15 -22.46 -0.68
C MET A 748 -9.94 -23.98 -0.53
N GLU A 749 -10.14 -24.77 -1.58
CA GLU A 749 -9.80 -26.20 -1.58
C GLU A 749 -8.31 -26.42 -1.35
N LEU A 750 -7.45 -25.64 -2.05
CA LEU A 750 -6.01 -25.66 -1.79
C LEU A 750 -5.68 -25.30 -0.34
N ALA A 751 -6.40 -24.35 0.27
CA ALA A 751 -6.25 -24.00 1.67
C ALA A 751 -6.68 -25.14 2.61
N GLU A 752 -7.78 -25.81 2.31
CA GLU A 752 -8.31 -26.95 3.09
C GLU A 752 -7.36 -28.15 3.10
N HIS A 753 -6.69 -28.41 1.98
CA HIS A 753 -5.65 -29.44 1.90
C HIS A 753 -4.32 -29.05 2.55
N ASN A 754 -4.15 -27.80 2.95
CA ASN A 754 -3.00 -27.32 3.69
C ASN A 754 -3.37 -27.09 5.16
N GLY A 755 -3.18 -28.07 6.01
CA GLY A 755 -3.54 -28.03 7.44
C GLY A 755 -2.94 -26.88 8.26
N LYS A 756 -2.02 -26.10 7.65
CA LYS A 756 -1.40 -24.91 8.30
C LYS A 756 -2.18 -23.62 8.08
N VAL A 757 -3.14 -23.59 7.15
CA VAL A 757 -3.79 -22.34 6.73
C VAL A 757 -4.78 -21.84 7.77
N PHE A 758 -5.57 -22.72 8.38
CA PHE A 758 -6.62 -22.33 9.32
C PHE A 758 -6.19 -22.36 10.80
N SER A 759 -4.92 -22.68 11.07
CA SER A 759 -4.36 -22.75 12.42
C SER A 759 -3.53 -21.49 12.73
N VAL A 760 -3.36 -21.20 14.02
CA VAL A 760 -2.49 -20.13 14.52
C VAL A 760 -1.13 -20.71 14.89
N GLY A 761 -0.05 -20.14 14.32
CA GLY A 761 1.31 -20.53 14.63
C GLY A 761 1.73 -20.05 16.02
N ILE A 762 2.33 -20.95 16.81
CA ILE A 762 2.90 -20.66 18.14
C ILE A 762 4.33 -21.17 18.15
N ASN A 763 5.27 -20.41 18.71
CA ASN A 763 6.63 -20.90 18.91
C ASN A 763 6.62 -22.14 19.81
N THR A 764 7.32 -23.22 19.41
CA THR A 764 7.30 -24.52 20.08
C THR A 764 7.72 -24.42 21.56
N GLU A 765 8.70 -23.59 21.88
CA GLU A 765 9.14 -23.40 23.24
C GLU A 765 8.13 -22.61 24.09
N THR A 766 7.51 -21.61 23.51
CA THR A 766 6.42 -20.84 24.12
C THR A 766 5.21 -21.71 24.38
N ALA A 767 4.81 -22.56 23.42
CA ALA A 767 3.73 -23.50 23.57
C ALA A 767 4.00 -24.47 24.73
N ARG A 768 5.20 -25.05 24.81
CA ARG A 768 5.60 -25.93 25.91
C ARG A 768 5.50 -25.25 27.27
N ARG A 769 5.99 -23.99 27.41
CA ARG A 769 5.89 -23.22 28.65
C ARG A 769 4.44 -22.95 29.08
N LYS A 770 3.53 -22.85 28.12
CA LYS A 770 2.09 -22.58 28.34
C LYS A 770 1.24 -23.85 28.36
N GLY A 771 1.84 -25.05 28.26
CA GLY A 771 1.15 -26.32 28.28
C GLY A 771 0.23 -26.58 27.08
N ILE A 772 0.58 -25.99 25.90
CA ILE A 772 -0.19 -26.10 24.65
C ILE A 772 0.48 -27.13 23.75
N ASN A 773 -0.34 -28.07 23.22
CA ASN A 773 0.07 -29.09 22.28
C ASN A 773 -0.35 -28.77 20.85
N GLU A 774 0.26 -29.45 19.87
CA GLU A 774 -0.16 -29.40 18.47
C GLU A 774 -1.63 -29.83 18.34
N GLY A 775 -2.45 -29.01 17.71
CA GLY A 775 -3.86 -29.26 17.48
C GLY A 775 -4.82 -28.87 18.63
N ASP A 776 -4.30 -28.37 19.74
CA ASP A 776 -5.16 -27.86 20.83
C ASP A 776 -6.04 -26.72 20.35
N LEU A 777 -7.29 -26.71 20.82
CA LEU A 777 -8.17 -25.54 20.64
C LEU A 777 -7.82 -24.50 21.70
N ILE A 778 -7.56 -23.29 21.24
CA ILE A 778 -7.13 -22.17 22.11
C ILE A 778 -8.02 -20.94 21.92
N ASP A 779 -8.25 -20.21 22.99
CA ASP A 779 -8.85 -18.89 22.98
C ASP A 779 -7.74 -17.84 23.04
N LEU A 780 -7.83 -16.82 22.18
CA LEU A 780 -7.04 -15.59 22.18
C LEU A 780 -7.90 -14.47 22.75
N GLU A 781 -7.36 -13.68 23.66
CA GLU A 781 -8.05 -12.51 24.21
C GLU A 781 -7.09 -11.32 24.28
N THR A 782 -7.55 -10.15 23.79
CA THR A 782 -6.80 -8.88 23.89
C THR A 782 -7.07 -8.18 25.22
N PRO A 783 -6.23 -7.21 25.65
CA PRO A 783 -6.52 -6.39 26.85
C PRO A 783 -7.87 -5.69 26.78
N GLY A 784 -8.34 -5.28 25.60
CA GLY A 784 -9.67 -4.69 25.37
C GLY A 784 -10.84 -5.69 25.36
N GLY A 785 -10.58 -6.97 25.68
CA GLY A 785 -11.62 -8.01 25.77
C GLY A 785 -12.08 -8.61 24.44
N ARG A 786 -11.38 -8.31 23.32
CA ARG A 786 -11.66 -8.92 22.01
C ARG A 786 -11.18 -10.35 22.01
N LYS A 787 -11.98 -11.25 21.43
CA LYS A 787 -11.72 -12.69 21.48
C LYS A 787 -11.70 -13.33 20.10
N ALA A 788 -10.85 -14.35 19.95
CA ALA A 788 -10.87 -15.25 18.81
C ALA A 788 -10.53 -16.67 19.28
N ARG A 789 -11.02 -17.67 18.55
CA ARG A 789 -10.75 -19.08 18.80
C ARG A 789 -10.00 -19.70 17.63
N ALA A 790 -9.00 -20.53 17.91
CA ALA A 790 -8.13 -21.08 16.89
C ALA A 790 -7.59 -22.47 17.27
N ILE A 791 -7.14 -23.21 16.25
CA ILE A 791 -6.35 -24.41 16.44
C ILE A 791 -4.86 -24.01 16.53
N ALA A 792 -4.17 -24.49 17.57
CA ALA A 792 -2.76 -24.26 17.76
C ALA A 792 -1.91 -25.12 16.81
N ARG A 793 -0.90 -24.50 16.19
CA ARG A 793 0.12 -25.15 15.37
C ARG A 793 1.51 -24.75 15.87
N LEU A 794 2.31 -25.75 16.25
CA LEU A 794 3.64 -25.52 16.80
C LEU A 794 4.67 -25.33 15.69
N THR A 795 5.55 -24.32 15.85
CA THR A 795 6.61 -24.03 14.87
C THR A 795 7.81 -23.36 15.53
N GLN A 796 9.00 -23.66 15.02
CA GLN A 796 10.22 -22.92 15.38
C GLN A 796 10.44 -21.69 14.50
N GLY A 797 9.72 -21.57 13.40
CA GLY A 797 9.81 -20.46 12.47
C GLY A 797 9.02 -19.22 12.92
N LEU A 798 9.06 -18.88 14.21
CA LEU A 798 8.33 -17.76 14.79
C LEU A 798 9.10 -17.20 15.99
N HIS A 799 9.13 -15.88 16.12
CA HIS A 799 9.68 -15.22 17.32
C HIS A 799 8.95 -15.76 18.58
N PRO A 800 9.67 -16.05 19.68
CA PRO A 800 9.05 -16.65 20.89
C PRO A 800 7.91 -15.82 21.53
N GLU A 801 7.91 -14.51 21.35
CA GLU A 801 6.86 -13.61 21.85
C GLU A 801 5.72 -13.41 20.86
N CYS A 802 5.60 -14.22 19.78
CA CYS A 802 4.62 -14.01 18.73
C CYS A 802 3.67 -15.19 18.51
N LEU A 803 2.48 -14.83 18.00
CA LEU A 803 1.50 -15.73 17.37
C LEU A 803 1.36 -15.34 15.89
N ALA A 804 1.37 -16.30 14.98
CA ALA A 804 1.18 -16.05 13.55
C ALA A 804 -0.24 -16.41 13.10
N VAL A 805 -1.01 -15.41 12.66
CA VAL A 805 -2.36 -15.59 12.11
C VAL A 805 -2.28 -15.52 10.58
N PRO A 806 -2.63 -16.60 9.86
CA PRO A 806 -2.53 -16.59 8.40
C PRO A 806 -3.64 -15.80 7.72
N GLY A 807 -3.27 -15.05 6.71
CA GLY A 807 -4.13 -14.55 5.65
C GLY A 807 -5.30 -13.66 6.03
N ILE A 808 -6.36 -13.74 5.21
CA ILE A 808 -7.62 -13.02 5.35
C ILE A 808 -8.72 -14.07 5.60
N LEU A 809 -8.66 -14.69 6.76
CA LEU A 809 -9.53 -15.80 7.19
C LEU A 809 -10.47 -15.34 8.31
N GLY A 810 -11.23 -16.27 8.90
CA GLY A 810 -12.20 -15.97 9.95
C GLY A 810 -13.37 -15.11 9.47
N ARG A 811 -13.73 -15.27 8.20
CA ARG A 811 -14.81 -14.54 7.53
C ARG A 811 -16.18 -14.96 8.06
N TRP A 812 -17.17 -14.07 7.98
CA TRP A 812 -18.51 -14.29 8.54
C TRP A 812 -19.66 -14.09 7.56
N VAL A 813 -19.39 -13.77 6.30
CA VAL A 813 -20.43 -13.56 5.29
C VAL A 813 -21.37 -14.76 5.20
N THR A 814 -22.68 -14.49 5.30
CA THR A 814 -23.69 -15.55 5.42
C THR A 814 -23.91 -16.32 4.12
N ALA A 815 -23.59 -15.71 2.98
CA ALA A 815 -23.78 -16.30 1.66
C ALA A 815 -22.66 -17.26 1.22
N ASN A 816 -21.58 -17.44 2.01
CA ASN A 816 -20.47 -18.33 1.65
C ASN A 816 -20.06 -19.26 2.80
N ASP A 817 -20.70 -20.42 2.85
CA ASP A 817 -20.46 -21.42 3.92
C ASP A 817 -19.04 -22.01 3.85
N ARG A 818 -18.42 -22.05 2.68
CA ARG A 818 -17.10 -22.68 2.51
C ARG A 818 -15.99 -21.97 3.28
N MET A 819 -16.06 -20.66 3.43
CA MET A 819 -15.05 -19.89 4.15
C MET A 819 -15.47 -19.38 5.51
N ARG A 820 -16.79 -19.44 5.82
CA ARG A 820 -17.34 -18.91 7.06
C ARG A 820 -16.76 -19.61 8.28
N GLY A 821 -16.25 -18.83 9.24
CA GLY A 821 -15.74 -19.30 10.51
C GLY A 821 -14.41 -20.07 10.45
N LYS A 822 -13.78 -20.20 9.29
CA LYS A 822 -12.48 -20.91 9.16
C LYS A 822 -11.31 -19.98 9.45
N GLY A 823 -10.48 -20.32 10.45
CA GLY A 823 -9.33 -19.53 10.88
C GLY A 823 -9.71 -18.29 11.69
N VAL A 824 -8.76 -17.39 11.91
CA VAL A 824 -8.92 -16.18 12.72
C VAL A 824 -8.96 -14.95 11.82
N HIS A 825 -9.89 -14.03 12.07
CA HIS A 825 -9.91 -12.71 11.45
C HIS A 825 -9.01 -11.77 12.25
N PHE A 826 -7.79 -11.54 11.76
CA PHE A 826 -6.79 -10.71 12.45
C PHE A 826 -7.30 -9.31 12.81
N ASN A 827 -8.00 -8.65 11.87
CA ASN A 827 -8.47 -7.28 12.08
C ASN A 827 -9.52 -7.18 13.20
N SER A 828 -10.21 -8.26 13.57
CA SER A 828 -11.14 -8.26 14.71
C SER A 828 -10.43 -8.12 16.06
N LEU A 829 -9.14 -8.40 16.13
CA LEU A 829 -8.32 -8.24 17.32
C LEU A 829 -7.73 -6.83 17.47
N ILE A 830 -7.76 -6.00 16.43
CA ILE A 830 -7.16 -4.67 16.42
C ILE A 830 -8.02 -3.69 17.23
N GLU A 831 -7.38 -2.93 18.11
CA GLU A 831 -7.96 -1.75 18.73
C GLU A 831 -8.00 -0.61 17.70
N TYR A 832 -9.19 -0.07 17.44
CA TYR A 832 -9.38 0.96 16.44
C TYR A 832 -9.90 2.25 17.05
N THR A 833 -9.00 2.99 17.62
CA THR A 833 -9.25 4.29 18.25
C THR A 833 -8.26 5.32 17.70
N PHE A 834 -8.55 6.60 17.89
CA PHE A 834 -7.74 7.68 17.34
C PHE A 834 -6.29 7.68 17.88
N ASP A 835 -6.11 7.37 19.17
CA ASP A 835 -4.81 7.30 19.83
C ASP A 835 -3.93 6.13 19.35
N ARG A 836 -4.51 5.16 18.63
CA ARG A 836 -3.81 4.04 17.98
C ARG A 836 -3.37 4.35 16.54
N LEU A 837 -3.57 5.56 16.05
CA LEU A 837 -3.13 5.95 14.71
C LEU A 837 -1.77 6.66 14.74
N ASP A 838 -0.99 6.42 13.70
CA ASP A 838 0.19 7.23 13.39
C ASP A 838 -0.27 8.64 12.97
N THR A 839 0.04 9.65 13.77
CA THR A 839 -0.39 11.03 13.51
C THR A 839 0.39 11.72 12.39
N LEU A 840 1.51 11.13 11.92
CA LEU A 840 2.20 11.58 10.70
C LEU A 840 1.52 11.06 9.45
N SER A 841 1.14 9.78 9.42
CA SER A 841 0.71 9.09 8.21
C SER A 841 -0.73 8.57 8.22
N ALA A 842 -1.42 8.65 9.35
CA ALA A 842 -2.73 8.03 9.60
C ALA A 842 -2.71 6.49 9.40
N ALA A 843 -1.58 5.81 9.60
CA ALA A 843 -1.56 4.35 9.60
C ALA A 843 -2.21 3.80 10.87
N LEU A 844 -2.99 2.72 10.75
CA LEU A 844 -3.59 2.04 11.90
C LEU A 844 -2.56 1.09 12.52
N ASP A 845 -2.47 1.11 13.86
CA ASP A 845 -1.57 0.23 14.59
C ASP A 845 -2.08 -1.22 14.59
N ALA A 846 -1.29 -2.10 14.00
CA ALA A 846 -1.50 -3.55 14.01
C ALA A 846 -0.67 -4.27 15.09
N CYS A 847 -0.03 -3.54 15.99
CA CYS A 847 0.70 -4.09 17.13
C CYS A 847 -0.29 -4.47 18.23
N VAL A 848 -0.68 -5.75 18.29
CA VAL A 848 -1.69 -6.27 19.21
C VAL A 848 -1.07 -7.35 20.07
N LYS A 849 -1.29 -7.30 21.39
CA LYS A 849 -0.98 -8.39 22.31
C LYS A 849 -2.22 -9.16 22.72
N VAL A 850 -2.02 -10.45 23.01
CA VAL A 850 -3.04 -11.35 23.53
C VAL A 850 -2.49 -12.22 24.66
N LYS A 851 -3.38 -12.66 25.54
CA LYS A 851 -3.20 -13.88 26.33
C LYS A 851 -3.86 -15.04 25.62
N ILE A 852 -3.36 -16.25 25.83
CA ILE A 852 -3.92 -17.47 25.29
C ILE A 852 -4.25 -18.47 26.38
N SER A 853 -5.35 -19.22 26.21
CA SER A 853 -5.75 -20.31 27.11
C SER A 853 -6.23 -21.50 26.30
N VAL A 854 -5.95 -22.70 26.80
CA VAL A 854 -6.46 -23.95 26.22
C VAL A 854 -7.95 -24.09 26.54
N VAL A 855 -8.75 -24.40 25.53
CA VAL A 855 -10.16 -24.70 25.69
C VAL A 855 -10.29 -26.18 26.09
N HIS A 856 -10.50 -26.45 27.36
CA HIS A 856 -10.81 -27.83 27.81
C HIS A 856 -12.20 -28.21 27.30
N ARG A 857 -12.28 -29.25 26.49
CA ARG A 857 -13.57 -29.85 26.14
C ARG A 857 -14.25 -30.33 27.42
N THR A 858 -15.38 -29.75 27.79
CA THR A 858 -16.30 -30.36 28.75
C THR A 858 -16.85 -31.65 28.11
N GLU A 859 -16.90 -32.74 28.87
CA GLU A 859 -17.28 -34.08 28.37
C GLU A 859 -18.71 -34.16 27.78
N GLU A 860 -19.48 -33.07 27.79
CA GLU A 860 -20.87 -33.00 27.32
C GLU A 860 -21.04 -32.76 25.80
N GLU A 861 -19.98 -32.37 25.04
CA GLU A 861 -20.10 -32.13 23.59
C GLU A 861 -19.65 -33.33 22.72
N GLY A 862 -19.50 -34.53 23.30
CA GLY A 862 -19.04 -35.75 22.64
C GLY A 862 -20.10 -36.55 21.87
N GLY A 863 -21.24 -35.94 21.53
CA GLY A 863 -22.34 -36.65 20.87
C GLY A 863 -22.79 -35.99 19.57
N SER A 864 -22.36 -36.53 18.46
CA SER A 864 -22.73 -36.27 17.05
C SER A 864 -21.76 -35.42 16.23
N HIS A 865 -20.87 -36.12 15.54
CA HIS A 865 -20.52 -36.00 14.13
C HIS A 865 -19.35 -36.96 13.84
N ALA A 866 -19.69 -38.22 13.54
CA ALA A 866 -18.84 -39.18 12.81
C ALA A 866 -19.06 -38.98 11.32
#